data_5bbe238d3f4d53b427c23a8ed7c7f191
#
_entry.id   5bbe238d3f4d53b427c23a8ed7c7f191
#
_cell.length_a   1.000
_cell.length_b   1.000
_cell.length_c   1.000
_cell.angle_alpha   90.00
_cell.angle_beta   90.00
_cell.angle_gamma   90.00
#
_symmetry.space_group_name_H-M   'P 1'
#
loop_
_entity.id
_entity.type
_entity.pdbx_description
1 polymer ?
#
loop_
_entity_poly.entity_id
_entity_poly.type
_entity_poly.pdbx_seq_one_letter_code
_entity_poly.pdbx_strand_id
1 'polypeptide(L)'
;MGSQNQIEYGISFYLSILVSLLIVGVTILVVDFPDRTLERAKQEGIVSRTILDNYNDHQESLKYGFAVLASPLLSLIFFTLMRRISPGVKEEKSESEKKDDTKLKRDKNAFNLKKKIFFSVFQYVLPAILIVFITYDSHFVSRWFTIGNLMIDEGCHLAWINEILLGKVLYRDCFYLYGPFTTYPAAYIMKIFGAHISVWRFYILWSSIAGLVILFYSLFSFRLSAMVRWIVIIFLVVIYYPVLPGFTWVSMRLALGLSSIVLYLRHMDTRRNAPLLYSGFVSGIALFYSQEIGLASFLTIGSIMILSERDGFSFKRLLIRGAVYSSGVLVISFFVLLFFYLHGSLREFLSGFLAGPRYFVLGWGALRFPDLSSDLMALLHDPSWKAVIQFMKIDLFFYSPIFLYLGLLSYYALKWFQRDLDSRDLPNLSLLIFGILLFRSALARSDGPHVFFVCFPSVILSLHLLDRLIRRHMDVPTVLSVPLGILLCMCFVPLLMRSQMKITAIKNHLTGKRPYVLEMPTQQGDTIAEFGTLDTERGKGLRVPRPFNESFDLAVSFIRENTGPKETIFAFPNEALFYFLTGRANATSFVLSQHMITRKMRKEAVMQLMINRPRFVIFGLIPNTRVDGIFPEQDNPEVLKYLQKNYKVIKEFPGIKIGKRIDT
;
A
#
# COMPACT_ATOMS: atom_id res chain seq x y z
N MET A 1 36.99 -28.09 -21.83
CA MET A 1 37.38 -27.45 -20.55
C MET A 1 36.55 -26.19 -20.25
N GLY A 2 36.21 -25.34 -21.23
CA GLY A 2 35.44 -24.11 -20.95
C GLY A 2 34.02 -24.31 -20.37
N SER A 3 33.28 -25.34 -20.81
CA SER A 3 31.90 -25.58 -20.31
C SER A 3 31.83 -26.06 -18.86
N GLN A 4 32.80 -26.84 -18.43
CA GLN A 4 32.83 -27.37 -17.04
C GLN A 4 33.14 -26.26 -16.02
N ASN A 5 34.07 -25.37 -16.36
CA ASN A 5 34.42 -24.23 -15.53
C ASN A 5 33.26 -23.23 -15.39
N GLN A 6 32.45 -23.02 -16.43
CA GLN A 6 31.25 -22.17 -16.35
C GLN A 6 30.17 -22.78 -15.49
N ILE A 7 30.00 -24.11 -15.54
CA ILE A 7 29.02 -24.82 -14.67
C ILE A 7 29.43 -24.71 -13.21
N GLU A 8 30.71 -24.97 -12.87
CA GLU A 8 31.22 -24.87 -11.49
C GLU A 8 31.11 -23.45 -10.94
N TYR A 9 31.39 -22.44 -11.76
CA TYR A 9 31.22 -21.05 -11.42
C TYR A 9 29.75 -20.71 -11.12
N GLY A 10 28.83 -21.10 -11.99
CA GLY A 10 27.40 -20.91 -11.80
C GLY A 10 26.89 -21.60 -10.53
N ILE A 11 27.33 -22.83 -10.26
CA ILE A 11 26.99 -23.55 -9.04
C ILE A 11 27.48 -22.80 -7.80
N SER A 12 28.74 -22.36 -7.76
CA SER A 12 29.30 -21.61 -6.63
C SER A 12 28.56 -20.30 -6.38
N PHE A 13 28.15 -19.62 -7.45
CA PHE A 13 27.40 -18.38 -7.39
C PHE A 13 26.03 -18.58 -6.74
N TYR A 14 25.21 -19.50 -7.24
CA TYR A 14 23.86 -19.75 -6.71
C TYR A 14 23.90 -20.45 -5.36
N LEU A 15 24.86 -21.33 -5.11
CA LEU A 15 25.01 -22.00 -3.82
C LEU A 15 25.36 -21.01 -2.70
N SER A 16 26.19 -19.98 -2.98
CA SER A 16 26.49 -18.95 -1.98
C SER A 16 25.25 -18.12 -1.61
N ILE A 17 24.36 -17.85 -2.56
CA ILE A 17 23.07 -17.20 -2.28
C ILE A 17 22.21 -18.13 -1.39
N LEU A 18 22.06 -19.39 -1.77
CA LEU A 18 21.21 -20.34 -1.04
C LEU A 18 21.67 -20.54 0.41
N VAL A 19 22.99 -20.76 0.62
CA VAL A 19 23.58 -20.93 1.95
C VAL A 19 23.38 -19.65 2.79
N SER A 20 23.58 -18.48 2.19
CA SER A 20 23.35 -17.20 2.85
C SER A 20 21.90 -17.06 3.30
N LEU A 21 20.93 -17.34 2.43
CA LEU A 21 19.51 -17.28 2.76
C LEU A 21 19.12 -18.27 3.86
N LEU A 22 19.71 -19.48 3.85
CA LEU A 22 19.48 -20.47 4.89
C LEU A 22 19.99 -19.99 6.25
N ILE A 23 21.23 -19.47 6.32
CA ILE A 23 21.82 -18.96 7.55
C ILE A 23 21.03 -17.77 8.09
N VAL A 24 20.69 -16.80 7.23
CA VAL A 24 19.86 -15.67 7.62
C VAL A 24 18.49 -16.12 8.10
N GLY A 25 17.86 -17.08 7.40
CA GLY A 25 16.58 -17.65 7.79
C GLY A 25 16.64 -18.29 9.19
N VAL A 26 17.63 -19.14 9.44
CA VAL A 26 17.84 -19.76 10.77
C VAL A 26 18.11 -18.67 11.83
N THR A 27 18.94 -17.67 11.52
CA THR A 27 19.28 -16.59 12.47
C THR A 27 18.04 -15.81 12.90
N ILE A 28 17.18 -15.41 11.97
CA ILE A 28 15.96 -14.65 12.30
C ILE A 28 14.91 -15.48 13.05
N LEU A 29 14.96 -16.82 12.94
CA LEU A 29 14.08 -17.71 13.69
C LEU A 29 14.55 -17.93 15.15
N VAL A 30 15.86 -17.84 15.40
CA VAL A 30 16.47 -18.17 16.69
C VAL A 30 16.84 -16.92 17.50
N VAL A 31 17.20 -15.82 16.83
CA VAL A 31 17.70 -14.63 17.50
C VAL A 31 16.58 -13.64 17.80
N ASP A 32 16.42 -13.31 19.07
CA ASP A 32 15.59 -12.20 19.50
C ASP A 32 16.38 -10.89 19.45
N PHE A 33 15.82 -9.90 18.76
CA PHE A 33 16.40 -8.57 18.65
C PHE A 33 15.98 -7.72 19.87
N PRO A 34 16.91 -7.16 20.66
CA PRO A 34 16.56 -6.33 21.79
C PRO A 34 15.83 -5.07 21.32
N ASP A 35 14.61 -4.90 21.80
CA ASP A 35 13.77 -3.76 21.42
C ASP A 35 12.83 -3.39 22.57
N ARG A 36 12.75 -2.09 22.88
CA ARG A 36 11.90 -1.53 23.94
C ARG A 36 10.66 -0.82 23.37
N THR A 37 10.35 -1.03 22.11
CA THR A 37 9.24 -0.33 21.44
C THR A 37 7.90 -0.69 22.07
N LEU A 38 7.69 -1.96 22.41
CA LEU A 38 6.47 -2.42 23.09
C LEU A 38 6.28 -1.78 24.47
N GLU A 39 7.35 -1.71 25.28
CA GLU A 39 7.30 -1.07 26.60
C GLU A 39 6.97 0.42 26.46
N ARG A 40 7.59 1.10 25.52
CA ARG A 40 7.35 2.51 25.22
C ARG A 40 5.91 2.75 24.75
N ALA A 41 5.39 1.89 23.89
CA ALA A 41 4.00 1.96 23.42
C ALA A 41 3.00 1.85 24.59
N LYS A 42 3.24 0.91 25.52
CA LYS A 42 2.45 0.76 26.74
C LYS A 42 2.56 1.97 27.67
N GLN A 43 3.76 2.55 27.82
CA GLN A 43 3.95 3.77 28.62
C GLN A 43 3.20 4.97 28.02
N GLU A 44 3.21 5.13 26.70
CA GLU A 44 2.44 6.17 26.00
C GLU A 44 0.93 5.87 26.00
N GLY A 45 0.54 4.64 26.39
CA GLY A 45 -0.85 4.18 26.44
C GLY A 45 -1.44 3.92 25.06
N ILE A 46 -0.60 3.55 24.10
CA ILE A 46 -1.06 3.11 22.76
C ILE A 46 -1.77 1.76 22.91
N VAL A 47 -2.85 1.59 22.19
CA VAL A 47 -3.63 0.35 22.17
C VAL A 47 -3.68 -0.17 20.74
N SER A 48 -3.30 -1.42 20.55
CA SER A 48 -3.45 -2.18 19.32
C SER A 48 -3.57 -3.65 19.66
N ARG A 49 -3.96 -4.49 18.69
CA ARG A 49 -4.09 -5.92 18.92
C ARG A 49 -2.77 -6.55 19.37
N THR A 50 -1.68 -6.20 18.72
CA THR A 50 -0.33 -6.70 19.07
C THR A 50 0.08 -6.31 20.48
N ILE A 51 -0.18 -5.05 20.89
CA ILE A 51 0.16 -4.57 22.24
C ILE A 51 -0.67 -5.28 23.32
N LEU A 52 -1.96 -5.51 23.06
CA LEU A 52 -2.84 -6.27 23.97
C LEU A 52 -2.38 -7.74 24.10
N ASP A 53 -1.91 -8.34 23.03
CA ASP A 53 -1.38 -9.70 23.00
C ASP A 53 0.08 -9.80 23.46
N ASN A 54 0.70 -8.72 23.96
CA ASN A 54 2.12 -8.62 24.33
C ASN A 54 3.09 -8.99 23.20
N TYR A 55 2.68 -8.80 21.95
CA TYR A 55 3.51 -9.07 20.78
C TYR A 55 4.21 -7.80 20.31
N ASN A 56 5.52 -7.89 20.09
CA ASN A 56 6.33 -6.78 19.59
C ASN A 56 6.49 -6.87 18.08
N ASP A 57 5.63 -6.22 17.33
CA ASP A 57 5.66 -6.18 15.85
C ASP A 57 6.89 -5.46 15.28
N HIS A 58 7.52 -4.55 16.03
CA HIS A 58 8.75 -3.88 15.59
C HIS A 58 9.92 -4.85 15.47
N GLN A 59 9.95 -5.96 16.22
CA GLN A 59 10.95 -7.02 16.04
C GLN A 59 10.94 -7.60 14.63
N GLU A 60 9.78 -7.77 13.99
CA GLU A 60 9.71 -8.27 12.62
C GLU A 60 10.35 -7.30 11.62
N SER A 61 10.20 -5.99 11.86
CA SER A 61 10.89 -4.97 11.08
C SER A 61 12.41 -5.00 11.28
N LEU A 62 12.89 -5.27 12.49
CA LEU A 62 14.31 -5.42 12.80
C LEU A 62 14.88 -6.69 12.17
N LYS A 63 14.20 -7.84 12.29
CA LYS A 63 14.54 -9.10 11.64
C LYS A 63 14.65 -8.93 10.12
N TYR A 64 13.67 -8.28 9.52
CA TYR A 64 13.67 -7.98 8.09
C TYR A 64 14.83 -7.07 7.69
N GLY A 65 15.08 -5.98 8.43
CA GLY A 65 16.22 -5.09 8.21
C GLY A 65 17.56 -5.82 8.30
N PHE A 66 17.73 -6.67 9.31
CA PHE A 66 18.90 -7.54 9.44
C PHE A 66 19.03 -8.47 8.23
N ALA A 67 17.96 -9.15 7.82
CA ALA A 67 17.98 -10.05 6.66
C ALA A 67 18.37 -9.32 5.36
N VAL A 68 17.87 -8.12 5.13
CA VAL A 68 18.20 -7.27 3.97
C VAL A 68 19.68 -6.90 3.94
N LEU A 69 20.31 -6.67 5.09
CA LEU A 69 21.73 -6.33 5.18
C LEU A 69 22.64 -7.56 5.17
N ALA A 70 22.26 -8.62 5.90
CA ALA A 70 23.09 -9.79 6.10
C ALA A 70 23.15 -10.71 4.87
N SER A 71 22.03 -10.91 4.14
CA SER A 71 21.99 -11.85 3.02
C SER A 71 22.95 -11.51 1.89
N PRO A 72 23.05 -10.28 1.36
CA PRO A 72 24.04 -9.96 0.34
C PRO A 72 25.48 -10.03 0.88
N LEU A 73 25.72 -9.62 2.13
CA LEU A 73 27.04 -9.67 2.75
C LEU A 73 27.55 -11.11 2.89
N LEU A 74 26.73 -11.99 3.44
CA LEU A 74 27.05 -13.42 3.58
C LEU A 74 27.25 -14.09 2.21
N SER A 75 26.42 -13.74 1.22
CA SER A 75 26.58 -14.26 -0.14
C SER A 75 27.94 -13.86 -0.74
N LEU A 76 28.40 -12.63 -0.52
CA LEU A 76 29.75 -12.19 -0.93
C LEU A 76 30.85 -12.95 -0.21
N ILE A 77 30.71 -13.16 1.11
CA ILE A 77 31.68 -13.93 1.90
C ILE A 77 31.77 -15.38 1.39
N PHE A 78 30.65 -16.08 1.28
CA PHE A 78 30.63 -17.47 0.82
C PHE A 78 31.14 -17.62 -0.61
N PHE A 79 30.74 -16.72 -1.50
CA PHE A 79 31.25 -16.73 -2.86
C PHE A 79 32.78 -16.56 -2.92
N THR A 80 33.32 -15.63 -2.14
CA THR A 80 34.77 -15.39 -2.05
C THR A 80 35.50 -16.61 -1.47
N LEU A 81 34.94 -17.26 -0.45
CA LEU A 81 35.51 -18.47 0.14
C LEU A 81 35.48 -19.65 -0.85
N MET A 82 34.37 -19.88 -1.54
CA MET A 82 34.26 -20.96 -2.55
C MET A 82 35.27 -20.75 -3.70
N ARG A 83 35.47 -19.51 -4.14
CA ARG A 83 36.50 -19.20 -5.15
C ARG A 83 37.94 -19.46 -4.67
N ARG A 84 38.21 -19.36 -3.38
CA ARG A 84 39.54 -19.69 -2.80
C ARG A 84 39.78 -21.20 -2.74
N ILE A 85 38.73 -21.98 -2.50
CA ILE A 85 38.79 -23.44 -2.41
C ILE A 85 38.90 -24.10 -3.79
N SER A 86 38.31 -23.48 -4.82
CA SER A 86 38.39 -23.94 -6.23
C SER A 86 39.10 -22.90 -7.12
N PRO A 87 40.39 -22.75 -7.02
CA PRO A 87 41.15 -21.68 -7.70
C PRO A 87 41.26 -21.79 -9.23
N GLY A 88 40.69 -22.84 -9.84
CA GLY A 88 40.79 -23.13 -11.27
C GLY A 88 39.88 -22.33 -12.22
N VAL A 89 38.94 -21.54 -11.69
CA VAL A 89 37.92 -20.86 -12.51
C VAL A 89 38.34 -19.41 -12.79
N LYS A 90 39.16 -19.21 -13.79
CA LYS A 90 39.36 -17.89 -14.41
C LYS A 90 38.21 -17.60 -15.38
N GLU A 91 37.62 -16.46 -15.23
CA GLU A 91 36.65 -15.89 -16.18
C GLU A 91 37.33 -15.66 -17.53
N GLU A 92 37.13 -16.54 -18.52
CA GLU A 92 37.29 -16.17 -19.89
C GLU A 92 36.09 -15.28 -20.26
N LYS A 93 36.35 -13.97 -20.38
CA LYS A 93 35.38 -13.07 -21.00
C LYS A 93 35.13 -13.57 -22.41
N SER A 94 34.00 -14.22 -22.63
CA SER A 94 33.49 -14.49 -23.96
C SER A 94 33.27 -13.13 -24.62
N GLU A 95 34.18 -12.76 -25.50
CA GLU A 95 33.93 -11.75 -26.52
C GLU A 95 32.81 -12.28 -27.41
N SER A 96 31.58 -12.08 -27.00
CA SER A 96 30.41 -12.37 -27.82
C SER A 96 30.47 -11.47 -29.03
N GLU A 97 30.76 -12.09 -30.17
CA GLU A 97 30.65 -11.55 -31.51
C GLU A 97 29.54 -10.49 -31.62
N LYS A 98 29.96 -9.26 -31.90
CA LYS A 98 29.12 -8.26 -32.54
C LYS A 98 28.76 -8.75 -33.92
N LYS A 99 27.73 -9.58 -34.07
CA LYS A 99 27.12 -9.85 -35.35
C LYS A 99 26.44 -8.58 -35.85
N ASP A 100 27.03 -8.13 -36.96
CA ASP A 100 26.64 -7.00 -37.77
C ASP A 100 25.26 -7.22 -38.42
N ASP A 101 24.21 -6.67 -37.76
CA ASP A 101 22.80 -6.78 -38.18
C ASP A 101 22.38 -5.64 -39.12
N THR A 102 23.27 -5.11 -39.93
CA THR A 102 23.04 -3.91 -40.73
C THR A 102 22.60 -4.15 -42.20
N LYS A 103 22.24 -5.35 -42.61
CA LYS A 103 21.96 -5.61 -44.06
C LYS A 103 20.60 -6.22 -44.44
N LEU A 104 19.52 -6.04 -43.67
CA LEU A 104 18.19 -6.55 -44.08
C LEU A 104 17.06 -5.56 -43.87
N LYS A 105 17.21 -4.31 -44.26
CA LYS A 105 16.21 -3.26 -43.98
C LYS A 105 15.83 -2.42 -45.19
N ARG A 106 15.34 -2.95 -46.31
CA ARG A 106 14.81 -2.02 -47.33
C ARG A 106 13.49 -2.34 -48.05
N ASP A 107 12.87 -3.51 -47.97
CA ASP A 107 11.73 -3.81 -48.85
C ASP A 107 10.41 -4.30 -48.18
N LYS A 108 10.09 -3.85 -46.96
CA LYS A 108 8.81 -4.27 -46.28
C LYS A 108 8.01 -3.12 -45.69
N ASN A 109 8.07 -1.91 -46.16
CA ASN A 109 7.57 -0.74 -45.42
C ASN A 109 6.04 -0.53 -45.40
N ALA A 110 5.27 -0.91 -46.41
CA ALA A 110 3.81 -0.64 -46.43
C ALA A 110 2.98 -1.74 -45.68
N PHE A 111 3.39 -3.00 -45.83
CA PHE A 111 2.75 -4.11 -45.09
C PHE A 111 3.11 -4.08 -43.60
N ASN A 112 4.26 -3.50 -43.27
CA ASN A 112 4.73 -3.30 -41.89
C ASN A 112 3.96 -2.20 -41.14
N LEU A 113 3.40 -1.18 -41.80
CA LEU A 113 2.74 -0.08 -41.11
C LEU A 113 1.42 -0.53 -40.49
N LYS A 114 0.58 -1.27 -41.24
CA LYS A 114 -0.69 -1.82 -40.70
C LYS A 114 -0.44 -2.81 -39.55
N LYS A 115 0.55 -3.71 -39.69
CA LYS A 115 0.97 -4.58 -38.60
C LYS A 115 1.50 -3.79 -37.39
N LYS A 116 2.28 -2.75 -37.63
CA LYS A 116 2.85 -1.92 -36.56
C LYS A 116 1.78 -1.14 -35.84
N ILE A 117 0.80 -0.59 -36.54
CA ILE A 117 -0.37 0.08 -35.96
C ILE A 117 -1.21 -0.93 -35.17
N PHE A 118 -1.54 -2.09 -35.75
CA PHE A 118 -2.29 -3.15 -35.06
C PHE A 118 -1.59 -3.62 -33.78
N PHE A 119 -0.28 -3.87 -33.86
CA PHE A 119 0.52 -4.24 -32.67
C PHE A 119 0.55 -3.13 -31.62
N SER A 120 0.66 -1.87 -32.05
CA SER A 120 0.64 -0.73 -31.11
C SER A 120 -0.73 -0.61 -30.43
N VAL A 121 -1.83 -0.71 -31.17
CA VAL A 121 -3.17 -0.70 -30.57
C VAL A 121 -3.35 -1.86 -29.58
N PHE A 122 -2.94 -3.07 -29.96
CA PHE A 122 -3.05 -4.25 -29.12
C PHE A 122 -2.20 -4.14 -27.84
N GLN A 123 -1.00 -3.57 -27.92
CA GLN A 123 -0.09 -3.48 -26.77
C GLN A 123 -0.35 -2.27 -25.85
N TYR A 124 -0.83 -1.16 -26.39
CA TYR A 124 -0.93 0.10 -25.63
C TYR A 124 -2.37 0.55 -25.38
N VAL A 125 -3.24 0.43 -26.37
CA VAL A 125 -4.59 0.98 -26.27
C VAL A 125 -5.57 -0.02 -25.68
N LEU A 126 -5.60 -1.24 -26.22
CA LEU A 126 -6.53 -2.27 -25.77
C LEU A 126 -6.43 -2.59 -24.27
N PRO A 127 -5.23 -2.73 -23.66
CA PRO A 127 -5.15 -2.98 -22.23
C PRO A 127 -5.68 -1.83 -21.39
N ALA A 128 -5.41 -0.58 -21.79
CA ALA A 128 -5.94 0.60 -21.10
C ALA A 128 -7.47 0.63 -21.16
N ILE A 129 -8.08 0.33 -22.33
CA ILE A 129 -9.52 0.22 -22.49
C ILE A 129 -10.08 -0.90 -21.61
N LEU A 130 -9.42 -2.07 -21.55
CA LEU A 130 -9.84 -3.20 -20.72
C LEU A 130 -9.77 -2.87 -19.24
N ILE A 131 -8.71 -2.19 -18.79
CA ILE A 131 -8.60 -1.71 -17.41
C ILE A 131 -9.81 -0.82 -17.08
N VAL A 132 -10.08 0.19 -17.91
CA VAL A 132 -11.24 1.08 -17.72
C VAL A 132 -12.55 0.30 -17.72
N PHE A 133 -12.75 -0.57 -18.70
CA PHE A 133 -14.00 -1.34 -18.86
C PHE A 133 -14.27 -2.28 -17.68
N ILE A 134 -13.25 -3.00 -17.20
CA ILE A 134 -13.42 -3.95 -16.08
C ILE A 134 -13.55 -3.20 -14.75
N THR A 135 -12.80 -2.10 -14.58
CA THR A 135 -12.75 -1.37 -13.30
C THR A 135 -13.91 -0.41 -13.15
N TYR A 136 -14.43 0.12 -14.26
CA TYR A 136 -15.57 1.04 -14.24
C TYR A 136 -16.84 0.29 -13.81
N ASP A 137 -17.43 0.82 -12.76
CA ASP A 137 -18.68 0.31 -12.20
C ASP A 137 -19.69 1.45 -12.11
N SER A 138 -20.71 1.42 -12.95
CA SER A 138 -21.79 2.42 -12.99
C SER A 138 -22.55 2.51 -11.65
N HIS A 139 -22.56 1.42 -10.89
CA HIS A 139 -23.22 1.35 -9.59
C HIS A 139 -22.28 1.70 -8.41
N PHE A 140 -20.99 1.96 -8.67
CA PHE A 140 -20.01 2.23 -7.60
C PHE A 140 -20.46 3.34 -6.65
N VAL A 141 -21.03 4.40 -7.21
CA VAL A 141 -21.47 5.57 -6.45
C VAL A 141 -22.55 5.25 -5.43
N SER A 142 -23.49 4.37 -5.80
CA SER A 142 -24.62 3.95 -4.94
C SER A 142 -24.38 2.64 -4.19
N ARG A 143 -23.27 1.93 -4.46
CA ARG A 143 -23.03 0.57 -3.97
C ARG A 143 -22.79 0.53 -2.46
N TRP A 144 -23.40 -0.46 -1.82
CA TRP A 144 -23.00 -0.89 -0.49
C TRP A 144 -21.72 -1.72 -0.54
N PHE A 145 -20.81 -1.48 0.39
CA PHE A 145 -19.61 -2.31 0.59
C PHE A 145 -19.73 -3.06 1.93
N THR A 146 -19.35 -2.40 3.03
CA THR A 146 -19.57 -2.91 4.39
C THR A 146 -19.82 -1.73 5.32
N ILE A 147 -20.41 -2.00 6.49
CA ILE A 147 -20.62 -0.95 7.49
C ILE A 147 -19.29 -0.39 7.99
N GLY A 148 -18.29 -1.26 8.21
CA GLY A 148 -16.94 -0.83 8.63
C GLY A 148 -16.29 0.06 7.59
N ASN A 149 -16.34 -0.31 6.31
CA ASN A 149 -15.80 0.54 5.25
C ASN A 149 -16.51 1.89 5.19
N LEU A 150 -17.87 1.91 5.25
CA LEU A 150 -18.63 3.15 5.18
C LEU A 150 -18.39 4.06 6.39
N MET A 151 -18.32 3.52 7.61
CA MET A 151 -18.18 4.31 8.83
C MET A 151 -16.73 4.71 9.13
N ILE A 152 -15.79 3.82 8.86
CA ILE A 152 -14.38 3.99 9.24
C ILE A 152 -13.56 4.49 8.05
N ASP A 153 -13.41 3.67 6.99
CA ASP A 153 -12.48 4.00 5.91
C ASP A 153 -12.97 5.17 5.05
N GLU A 154 -14.23 5.14 4.62
CA GLU A 154 -14.85 6.21 3.85
C GLU A 154 -15.27 7.36 4.75
N GLY A 155 -15.88 7.05 5.90
CA GLY A 155 -16.42 8.01 6.84
C GLY A 155 -15.39 8.95 7.42
N CYS A 156 -14.18 8.48 7.74
CA CYS A 156 -13.14 9.36 8.28
C CYS A 156 -12.66 10.38 7.25
N HIS A 157 -12.52 9.99 5.97
CA HIS A 157 -12.16 10.94 4.91
C HIS A 157 -13.25 11.97 4.68
N LEU A 158 -14.52 11.54 4.66
CA LEU A 158 -15.67 12.43 4.55
C LEU A 158 -15.78 13.38 5.75
N ALA A 159 -15.44 12.91 6.96
CA ALA A 159 -15.39 13.76 8.15
C ALA A 159 -14.30 14.84 8.03
N TRP A 160 -13.07 14.50 7.62
CA TRP A 160 -12.02 15.50 7.37
C TRP A 160 -12.40 16.48 6.25
N ILE A 161 -13.02 15.98 5.18
CA ILE A 161 -13.55 16.84 4.11
C ILE A 161 -14.59 17.81 4.70
N ASN A 162 -15.52 17.33 5.54
CA ASN A 162 -16.50 18.19 6.21
C ASN A 162 -15.83 19.29 7.04
N GLU A 163 -14.79 18.97 7.80
CA GLU A 163 -14.04 19.97 8.57
C GLU A 163 -13.39 21.03 7.66
N ILE A 164 -12.81 20.63 6.51
CA ILE A 164 -12.27 21.57 5.51
C ILE A 164 -13.39 22.45 4.90
N LEU A 165 -14.55 21.86 4.60
CA LEU A 165 -15.70 22.61 4.06
C LEU A 165 -16.23 23.63 5.06
N LEU A 166 -16.09 23.37 6.36
CA LEU A 166 -16.42 24.28 7.46
C LEU A 166 -15.30 25.30 7.77
N GLY A 167 -14.21 25.32 6.98
CA GLY A 167 -13.12 26.29 7.09
C GLY A 167 -11.99 25.92 8.02
N LYS A 168 -11.98 24.69 8.57
CA LYS A 168 -10.87 24.19 9.39
C LYS A 168 -9.68 23.74 8.54
N VAL A 169 -8.49 23.76 9.14
CA VAL A 169 -7.23 23.37 8.52
C VAL A 169 -6.75 22.06 9.14
N LEU A 170 -6.50 21.05 8.30
CA LEU A 170 -5.96 19.77 8.77
C LEU A 170 -4.60 19.97 9.46
N TYR A 171 -4.25 19.08 10.36
CA TYR A 171 -3.12 19.11 11.30
C TYR A 171 -3.22 20.15 12.42
N ARG A 172 -3.80 21.34 12.16
CA ARG A 172 -4.02 22.38 13.19
C ARG A 172 -5.30 22.12 13.98
N ASP A 173 -6.43 22.05 13.26
CA ASP A 173 -7.76 21.95 13.86
C ASP A 173 -8.25 20.49 13.95
N CYS A 174 -7.63 19.60 13.16
CA CYS A 174 -7.97 18.19 13.10
C CYS A 174 -6.71 17.35 13.10
N PHE A 175 -6.68 16.30 13.90
CA PHE A 175 -5.66 15.27 13.83
C PHE A 175 -5.73 14.56 12.48
N TYR A 176 -4.61 14.51 11.78
CA TYR A 176 -4.52 13.97 10.43
C TYR A 176 -3.21 13.24 10.21
N LEU A 177 -3.26 12.02 9.64
CA LEU A 177 -2.13 11.12 9.52
C LEU A 177 -1.58 11.01 8.09
N TYR A 178 -2.38 11.36 7.08
CA TYR A 178 -2.04 11.18 5.68
C TYR A 178 -1.42 12.45 5.08
N GLY A 179 -0.95 12.36 3.85
CA GLY A 179 -0.51 13.54 3.12
C GLY A 179 -1.68 14.44 2.70
N PRO A 180 -1.49 15.76 2.59
CA PRO A 180 -2.58 16.71 2.29
C PRO A 180 -3.25 16.47 0.93
N PHE A 181 -2.54 15.90 -0.04
CA PHE A 181 -3.10 15.63 -1.38
C PHE A 181 -4.11 14.48 -1.42
N THR A 182 -4.34 13.79 -0.31
CA THR A 182 -5.40 12.77 -0.23
C THR A 182 -6.78 13.40 -0.08
N THR A 183 -6.91 14.46 0.72
CA THR A 183 -8.20 14.96 1.19
C THR A 183 -8.52 16.36 0.64
N TYR A 184 -7.53 17.27 0.56
CA TYR A 184 -7.78 18.63 0.04
C TYR A 184 -8.32 18.65 -1.40
N PRO A 185 -7.80 17.89 -2.38
CA PRO A 185 -8.38 17.89 -3.74
C PRO A 185 -9.84 17.48 -3.75
N ALA A 186 -10.22 16.44 -2.99
CA ALA A 186 -11.60 16.01 -2.88
C ALA A 186 -12.49 17.07 -2.22
N ALA A 187 -12.00 17.74 -1.18
CA ALA A 187 -12.72 18.85 -0.54
C ALA A 187 -12.96 20.03 -1.50
N TYR A 188 -11.97 20.38 -2.32
CA TYR A 188 -12.12 21.42 -3.33
C TYR A 188 -13.09 21.02 -4.45
N ILE A 189 -13.06 19.76 -4.90
CA ILE A 189 -14.04 19.22 -5.86
C ILE A 189 -15.44 19.32 -5.26
N MET A 190 -15.63 18.97 -3.99
CA MET A 190 -16.92 19.09 -3.31
C MET A 190 -17.39 20.54 -3.10
N LYS A 191 -16.49 21.52 -3.00
CA LYS A 191 -16.88 22.94 -3.01
C LYS A 191 -17.50 23.37 -4.34
N ILE A 192 -17.10 22.73 -5.44
CA ILE A 192 -17.59 23.06 -6.79
C ILE A 192 -18.86 22.27 -7.12
N PHE A 193 -18.88 20.96 -6.86
CA PHE A 193 -19.95 20.06 -7.28
C PHE A 193 -20.97 19.71 -6.18
N GLY A 194 -20.79 20.25 -4.98
CA GLY A 194 -21.63 19.98 -3.82
C GLY A 194 -21.05 18.90 -2.90
N ALA A 195 -21.38 19.02 -1.62
CA ALA A 195 -20.91 18.09 -0.56
C ALA A 195 -21.77 16.82 -0.53
N HIS A 196 -21.58 15.95 -1.50
CA HIS A 196 -22.27 14.66 -1.62
C HIS A 196 -21.30 13.48 -1.58
N ILE A 197 -21.69 12.37 -0.96
CA ILE A 197 -20.90 11.13 -0.92
C ILE A 197 -20.61 10.58 -2.34
N SER A 198 -21.52 10.82 -3.28
CA SER A 198 -21.35 10.46 -4.69
C SER A 198 -20.16 11.16 -5.34
N VAL A 199 -19.88 12.41 -5.00
CA VAL A 199 -18.73 13.17 -5.51
C VAL A 199 -17.42 12.56 -5.00
N TRP A 200 -17.36 12.19 -3.73
CA TRP A 200 -16.22 11.46 -3.16
C TRP A 200 -15.97 10.15 -3.89
N ARG A 201 -17.01 9.33 -4.04
CA ARG A 201 -16.90 8.03 -4.68
C ARG A 201 -16.50 8.13 -6.14
N PHE A 202 -17.03 9.10 -6.85
CA PHE A 202 -16.63 9.40 -8.22
C PHE A 202 -15.14 9.77 -8.30
N TYR A 203 -14.67 10.63 -7.40
CA TYR A 203 -13.25 11.00 -7.30
C TYR A 203 -12.36 9.77 -7.03
N ILE A 204 -12.74 8.88 -6.11
CA ILE A 204 -11.98 7.67 -5.77
C ILE A 204 -11.96 6.69 -6.95
N LEU A 205 -13.10 6.48 -7.62
CA LEU A 205 -13.19 5.59 -8.79
C LEU A 205 -12.23 6.04 -9.90
N TRP A 206 -12.31 7.31 -10.28
CA TRP A 206 -11.47 7.84 -11.34
C TRP A 206 -9.99 7.92 -10.96
N SER A 207 -9.68 8.24 -9.71
CA SER A 207 -8.31 8.17 -9.21
C SER A 207 -7.76 6.74 -9.29
N SER A 208 -8.58 5.73 -8.98
CA SER A 208 -8.17 4.33 -9.09
C SER A 208 -7.98 3.88 -10.53
N ILE A 209 -8.90 4.23 -11.43
CA ILE A 209 -8.78 3.93 -12.87
C ILE A 209 -7.52 4.59 -13.45
N ALA A 210 -7.32 5.87 -13.20
CA ALA A 210 -6.15 6.60 -13.66
C ALA A 210 -4.86 5.99 -13.11
N GLY A 211 -4.83 5.63 -11.83
CA GLY A 211 -3.70 4.95 -11.22
C GLY A 211 -3.38 3.61 -11.89
N LEU A 212 -4.37 2.78 -12.20
CA LEU A 212 -4.17 1.50 -12.89
C LEU A 212 -3.63 1.70 -14.31
N VAL A 213 -4.14 2.69 -15.03
CA VAL A 213 -3.66 3.02 -16.38
C VAL A 213 -2.20 3.51 -16.33
N ILE A 214 -1.85 4.36 -15.36
CA ILE A 214 -0.49 4.82 -15.16
C ILE A 214 0.45 3.66 -14.78
N LEU A 215 0.03 2.77 -13.89
CA LEU A 215 0.78 1.57 -13.52
C LEU A 215 1.03 0.69 -14.75
N PHE A 216 0.02 0.48 -15.59
CA PHE A 216 0.16 -0.25 -16.84
C PHE A 216 1.24 0.36 -17.74
N TYR A 217 1.17 1.66 -18.01
CA TYR A 217 2.17 2.32 -18.86
C TYR A 217 3.58 2.29 -18.24
N SER A 218 3.67 2.31 -16.92
CA SER A 218 4.95 2.17 -16.20
C SER A 218 5.66 0.84 -16.51
N LEU A 219 4.89 -0.24 -16.78
CA LEU A 219 5.47 -1.57 -17.08
C LEU A 219 6.38 -1.59 -18.32
N PHE A 220 6.17 -0.67 -19.26
CA PHE A 220 7.01 -0.61 -20.46
C PHE A 220 8.48 -0.24 -20.20
N SER A 221 8.74 0.42 -19.08
CA SER A 221 10.11 0.79 -18.68
C SER A 221 10.90 -0.37 -18.08
N PHE A 222 10.23 -1.47 -17.68
CA PHE A 222 10.87 -2.64 -17.06
C PHE A 222 11.25 -3.76 -18.05
N ARG A 223 11.22 -3.47 -19.36
CA ARG A 223 11.62 -4.41 -20.45
C ARG A 223 10.94 -5.78 -20.36
N LEU A 224 9.71 -5.81 -19.87
CA LEU A 224 8.90 -7.02 -19.77
C LEU A 224 8.46 -7.50 -21.16
N SER A 225 8.39 -8.83 -21.35
CA SER A 225 7.76 -9.39 -22.55
C SER A 225 6.27 -9.02 -22.63
N ALA A 226 5.69 -9.07 -23.83
CA ALA A 226 4.28 -8.77 -24.02
C ALA A 226 3.38 -9.70 -23.16
N MET A 227 3.73 -10.98 -23.10
CA MET A 227 3.02 -11.98 -22.28
C MET A 227 3.03 -11.59 -20.78
N VAL A 228 4.20 -11.26 -20.23
CA VAL A 228 4.34 -10.85 -18.82
C VAL A 228 3.53 -9.58 -18.55
N ARG A 229 3.56 -8.59 -19.44
CA ARG A 229 2.76 -7.37 -19.30
C ARG A 229 1.27 -7.68 -19.19
N TRP A 230 0.74 -8.56 -20.07
CA TRP A 230 -0.67 -8.97 -20.00
C TRP A 230 -1.00 -9.67 -18.68
N ILE A 231 -0.17 -10.58 -18.20
CA ILE A 231 -0.36 -11.27 -16.92
C ILE A 231 -0.38 -10.25 -15.78
N VAL A 232 0.57 -9.29 -15.76
CA VAL A 232 0.62 -8.24 -14.74
C VAL A 232 -0.62 -7.35 -14.78
N ILE A 233 -1.16 -7.03 -15.96
CA ILE A 233 -2.41 -6.24 -16.09
C ILE A 233 -3.57 -6.98 -15.46
N ILE A 234 -3.76 -8.26 -15.82
CA ILE A 234 -4.81 -9.09 -15.24
C ILE A 234 -4.67 -9.11 -13.72
N PHE A 235 -3.45 -9.29 -13.23
CA PHE A 235 -3.16 -9.31 -11.81
C PHE A 235 -3.48 -7.96 -11.12
N LEU A 236 -3.11 -6.83 -11.73
CA LEU A 236 -3.46 -5.49 -11.24
C LEU A 236 -4.97 -5.31 -11.14
N VAL A 237 -5.69 -5.66 -12.19
CA VAL A 237 -7.16 -5.56 -12.19
C VAL A 237 -7.75 -6.42 -11.08
N VAL A 238 -7.29 -7.67 -10.92
CA VAL A 238 -7.75 -8.57 -9.85
C VAL A 238 -7.46 -8.04 -8.46
N ILE A 239 -6.26 -7.47 -8.23
CA ILE A 239 -5.91 -6.90 -6.92
C ILE A 239 -6.80 -5.72 -6.54
N TYR A 240 -6.99 -4.79 -7.48
CA TYR A 240 -7.70 -3.55 -7.21
C TYR A 240 -9.22 -3.63 -7.43
N TYR A 241 -9.73 -4.77 -7.87
CA TYR A 241 -11.17 -4.98 -8.01
C TYR A 241 -11.78 -5.67 -6.78
N PRO A 242 -12.99 -5.30 -6.34
CA PRO A 242 -13.66 -4.04 -6.67
C PRO A 242 -12.90 -2.85 -6.07
N VAL A 243 -12.99 -1.70 -6.73
CA VAL A 243 -12.50 -0.45 -6.12
C VAL A 243 -13.26 -0.24 -4.81
N LEU A 244 -12.54 0.06 -3.74
CA LEU A 244 -13.14 0.39 -2.46
C LEU A 244 -13.16 1.91 -2.26
N PRO A 245 -14.20 2.49 -1.66
CA PRO A 245 -14.31 3.94 -1.51
C PRO A 245 -13.36 4.55 -0.47
N GLY A 246 -12.57 3.74 0.22
CA GLY A 246 -11.51 4.18 1.13
C GLY A 246 -10.23 4.56 0.40
N PHE A 247 -9.58 5.63 0.84
CA PHE A 247 -8.36 6.15 0.21
C PHE A 247 -7.18 5.17 0.25
N THR A 248 -7.06 4.36 1.29
CA THR A 248 -5.93 3.43 1.51
C THR A 248 -5.72 2.49 0.32
N TRP A 249 -6.78 2.15 -0.41
CA TRP A 249 -6.79 1.17 -1.50
C TRP A 249 -6.69 1.77 -2.90
N VAL A 250 -6.50 3.08 -3.02
CA VAL A 250 -6.42 3.76 -4.31
C VAL A 250 -5.10 3.44 -5.01
N SER A 251 -5.16 2.87 -6.21
CA SER A 251 -3.99 2.50 -7.01
C SER A 251 -3.08 3.69 -7.38
N MET A 252 -3.61 4.91 -7.36
CA MET A 252 -2.87 6.15 -7.60
C MET A 252 -1.66 6.30 -6.66
N ARG A 253 -1.75 5.82 -5.40
CA ARG A 253 -0.62 5.84 -4.46
C ARG A 253 0.60 5.16 -5.05
N LEU A 254 0.45 3.91 -5.49
CA LEU A 254 1.54 3.13 -6.08
C LEU A 254 1.97 3.69 -7.43
N ALA A 255 1.01 4.16 -8.23
CA ALA A 255 1.25 4.74 -9.54
C ALA A 255 2.17 5.96 -9.49
N LEU A 256 1.98 6.87 -8.54
CA LEU A 256 2.84 8.04 -8.35
C LEU A 256 4.28 7.63 -8.01
N GLY A 257 4.47 6.69 -7.06
CA GLY A 257 5.80 6.23 -6.71
C GLY A 257 6.53 5.59 -7.88
N LEU A 258 5.85 4.66 -8.57
CA LEU A 258 6.45 3.95 -9.69
C LEU A 258 6.74 4.88 -10.89
N SER A 259 5.84 5.84 -11.16
CA SER A 259 6.04 6.83 -12.24
C SER A 259 7.27 7.69 -12.02
N SER A 260 7.56 8.07 -10.77
CA SER A 260 8.76 8.84 -10.47
C SER A 260 10.02 8.03 -10.80
N ILE A 261 10.05 6.73 -10.45
CA ILE A 261 11.14 5.81 -10.79
C ILE A 261 11.27 5.66 -12.32
N VAL A 262 10.16 5.47 -13.02
CA VAL A 262 10.13 5.34 -14.49
C VAL A 262 10.67 6.59 -15.18
N LEU A 263 10.32 7.78 -14.70
CA LEU A 263 10.86 9.04 -15.23
C LEU A 263 12.37 9.13 -14.99
N TYR A 264 12.86 8.66 -13.85
CA TYR A 264 14.30 8.58 -13.60
C TYR A 264 14.98 7.59 -14.56
N LEU A 265 14.43 6.39 -14.77
CA LEU A 265 14.96 5.42 -15.74
C LEU A 265 14.99 6.02 -17.16
N ARG A 266 13.96 6.77 -17.54
CA ARG A 266 13.92 7.51 -18.83
C ARG A 266 15.01 8.57 -18.90
N HIS A 267 15.36 9.24 -17.80
CA HIS A 267 16.54 10.12 -17.77
C HIS A 267 17.82 9.34 -18.05
N MET A 268 17.97 8.15 -17.47
CA MET A 268 19.14 7.31 -17.69
C MET A 268 19.29 6.89 -19.17
N ASP A 269 18.18 6.55 -19.83
CA ASP A 269 18.17 6.18 -21.26
C ASP A 269 18.42 7.37 -22.19
N THR A 270 17.80 8.52 -21.92
CA THR A 270 17.82 9.69 -22.81
C THR A 270 18.91 10.70 -22.51
N ARG A 271 19.49 10.66 -21.32
CA ARG A 271 20.45 11.64 -20.77
C ARG A 271 19.92 13.08 -20.70
N ARG A 272 18.59 13.29 -20.83
CA ARG A 272 17.94 14.60 -20.74
C ARG A 272 17.60 14.92 -19.29
N ASN A 273 17.76 16.20 -18.87
CA ASN A 273 17.45 16.61 -17.50
C ASN A 273 15.94 16.78 -17.25
N ALA A 274 15.13 16.98 -18.28
CA ALA A 274 13.69 17.15 -18.10
C ALA A 274 13.00 15.93 -17.44
N PRO A 275 13.22 14.67 -17.85
CA PRO A 275 12.65 13.53 -17.15
C PRO A 275 13.11 13.43 -15.69
N LEU A 276 14.36 13.84 -15.37
CA LEU A 276 14.87 13.83 -14.01
C LEU A 276 14.16 14.88 -13.13
N LEU A 277 13.95 16.08 -13.67
CA LEU A 277 13.18 17.14 -12.99
C LEU A 277 11.73 16.69 -12.74
N TYR A 278 11.07 16.09 -13.77
CA TYR A 278 9.71 15.56 -13.62
C TYR A 278 9.65 14.37 -12.64
N SER A 279 10.68 13.54 -12.59
CA SER A 279 10.82 12.51 -11.57
C SER A 279 10.77 13.12 -10.16
N GLY A 280 11.50 14.22 -9.93
CA GLY A 280 11.46 14.96 -8.68
C GLY A 280 10.07 15.55 -8.37
N PHE A 281 9.39 16.16 -9.36
CA PHE A 281 8.02 16.66 -9.18
C PHE A 281 7.05 15.54 -8.75
N VAL A 282 7.07 14.41 -9.45
CA VAL A 282 6.19 13.29 -9.15
C VAL A 282 6.53 12.67 -7.79
N SER A 283 7.82 12.60 -7.41
CA SER A 283 8.22 12.19 -6.06
C SER A 283 7.70 13.13 -4.99
N GLY A 284 7.74 14.43 -5.22
CA GLY A 284 7.16 15.44 -4.32
C GLY A 284 5.64 15.25 -4.17
N ILE A 285 4.91 15.05 -5.27
CA ILE A 285 3.48 14.72 -5.23
C ILE A 285 3.25 13.43 -4.46
N ALA A 286 4.03 12.36 -4.74
CA ALA A 286 3.92 11.08 -4.06
C ALA A 286 4.13 11.21 -2.55
N LEU A 287 5.09 12.03 -2.10
CA LEU A 287 5.39 12.28 -0.68
C LEU A 287 4.20 12.90 0.05
N PHE A 288 3.58 13.92 -0.54
CA PHE A 288 2.42 14.60 0.06
C PHE A 288 1.08 13.92 -0.24
N TYR A 289 1.08 12.88 -1.04
CA TYR A 289 -0.05 11.99 -1.25
C TYR A 289 0.02 10.77 -0.32
N SER A 290 1.19 10.13 -0.21
CA SER A 290 1.47 8.98 0.65
C SER A 290 2.94 9.01 1.06
N GLN A 291 3.22 9.33 2.33
CA GLN A 291 4.57 9.52 2.88
C GLN A 291 5.47 8.30 2.63
N GLU A 292 4.95 7.09 2.87
CA GLU A 292 5.70 5.84 2.68
C GLU A 292 6.11 5.61 1.23
N ILE A 293 5.19 5.85 0.29
CA ILE A 293 5.44 5.67 -1.16
C ILE A 293 6.43 6.71 -1.67
N GLY A 294 6.22 7.97 -1.28
CA GLY A 294 7.12 9.06 -1.66
C GLY A 294 8.53 8.85 -1.13
N LEU A 295 8.67 8.45 0.14
CA LEU A 295 9.96 8.15 0.74
C LEU A 295 10.64 6.94 0.08
N ALA A 296 9.88 5.85 -0.17
CA ALA A 296 10.41 4.67 -0.85
C ALA A 296 10.90 5.01 -2.26
N SER A 297 10.17 5.84 -3.01
CA SER A 297 10.58 6.30 -4.35
C SER A 297 11.85 7.15 -4.28
N PHE A 298 11.90 8.09 -3.34
CA PHE A 298 13.06 8.97 -3.13
C PHE A 298 14.31 8.15 -2.81
N LEU A 299 14.23 7.22 -1.86
CA LEU A 299 15.35 6.36 -1.48
C LEU A 299 15.77 5.42 -2.62
N THR A 300 14.81 4.88 -3.38
CA THR A 300 15.09 4.06 -4.56
C THR A 300 15.88 4.84 -5.61
N ILE A 301 15.42 6.03 -5.97
CA ILE A 301 16.05 6.87 -6.98
C ILE A 301 17.46 7.28 -6.52
N GLY A 302 17.63 7.69 -5.26
CA GLY A 302 18.92 7.99 -4.66
C GLY A 302 19.89 6.81 -4.73
N SER A 303 19.44 5.62 -4.38
CA SER A 303 20.24 4.39 -4.43
C SER A 303 20.68 4.06 -5.87
N ILE A 304 19.76 4.10 -6.84
CA ILE A 304 20.09 3.84 -8.24
C ILE A 304 21.00 4.93 -8.82
N MET A 305 20.82 6.18 -8.40
CA MET A 305 21.68 7.29 -8.80
C MET A 305 23.14 7.04 -8.38
N ILE A 306 23.37 6.58 -7.16
CA ILE A 306 24.69 6.21 -6.64
C ILE A 306 25.25 4.99 -7.38
N LEU A 307 24.45 3.93 -7.51
CA LEU A 307 24.89 2.68 -8.15
C LEU A 307 25.21 2.86 -9.63
N SER A 308 24.56 3.79 -10.32
CA SER A 308 24.80 4.08 -11.75
C SER A 308 26.11 4.83 -12.04
N GLU A 309 26.77 5.44 -11.04
CA GLU A 309 28.05 6.17 -11.22
C GLU A 309 29.30 5.29 -11.03
N ARG A 310 29.15 3.99 -10.90
CA ARG A 310 30.22 3.06 -10.54
C ARG A 310 31.43 3.08 -11.49
N ASP A 311 31.23 3.05 -12.82
CA ASP A 311 32.29 2.87 -13.80
C ASP A 311 33.07 4.16 -14.12
N GLY A 312 32.88 5.19 -13.33
CA GLY A 312 33.51 6.50 -13.45
C GLY A 312 32.91 7.45 -12.46
N PHE A 313 32.98 7.08 -11.17
CA PHE A 313 32.40 7.87 -10.11
C PHE A 313 32.80 9.33 -10.21
N SER A 314 31.82 10.17 -10.45
CA SER A 314 31.97 11.62 -10.47
C SER A 314 31.02 12.26 -9.49
N PHE A 315 31.56 12.68 -8.35
CA PHE A 315 30.79 13.37 -7.32
C PHE A 315 30.08 14.62 -7.87
N LYS A 316 30.72 15.33 -8.82
CA LYS A 316 30.11 16.49 -9.50
C LYS A 316 28.84 16.09 -10.29
N ARG A 317 28.89 14.98 -11.04
CA ARG A 317 27.71 14.48 -11.77
C ARG A 317 26.59 14.06 -10.82
N LEU A 318 26.95 13.37 -9.74
CA LEU A 318 25.99 12.95 -8.71
C LEU A 318 25.31 14.17 -8.06
N LEU A 319 26.09 15.19 -7.71
CA LEU A 319 25.55 16.44 -7.15
C LEU A 319 24.62 17.17 -8.13
N ILE A 320 25.00 17.29 -9.41
CA ILE A 320 24.17 17.95 -10.42
C ILE A 320 22.85 17.19 -10.62
N ARG A 321 22.90 15.86 -10.76
CA ARG A 321 21.68 15.04 -10.87
C ARG A 321 20.82 15.13 -9.62
N GLY A 322 21.45 15.03 -8.45
CA GLY A 322 20.76 15.21 -7.16
C GLY A 322 20.09 16.58 -7.06
N ALA A 323 20.77 17.65 -7.47
CA ALA A 323 20.22 19.01 -7.46
C ALA A 323 19.02 19.16 -8.41
N VAL A 324 19.11 18.63 -9.64
CA VAL A 324 18.01 18.67 -10.61
C VAL A 324 16.80 17.89 -10.10
N TYR A 325 17.03 16.69 -9.57
CA TYR A 325 15.93 15.88 -8.97
C TYR A 325 15.31 16.57 -7.77
N SER A 326 16.15 17.02 -6.83
CA SER A 326 15.68 17.70 -5.60
C SER A 326 14.96 19.00 -5.90
N SER A 327 15.33 19.73 -6.95
CA SER A 327 14.59 20.95 -7.33
C SER A 327 13.14 20.65 -7.68
N GLY A 328 12.85 19.53 -8.36
CA GLY A 328 11.49 19.07 -8.61
C GLY A 328 10.72 18.79 -7.32
N VAL A 329 11.32 18.05 -6.38
CA VAL A 329 10.72 17.78 -5.05
C VAL A 329 10.48 19.09 -4.29
N LEU A 330 11.47 19.99 -4.29
CA LEU A 330 11.41 21.25 -3.56
C LEU A 330 10.31 22.19 -4.06
N VAL A 331 10.04 22.23 -5.38
CA VAL A 331 8.93 23.05 -5.91
C VAL A 331 7.60 22.60 -5.32
N ILE A 332 7.32 21.28 -5.31
CA ILE A 332 6.07 20.77 -4.71
C ILE A 332 6.05 21.04 -3.20
N SER A 333 7.17 20.78 -2.52
CA SER A 333 7.30 21.06 -1.09
C SER A 333 7.07 22.52 -0.76
N PHE A 334 7.61 23.43 -1.57
CA PHE A 334 7.41 24.88 -1.40
C PHE A 334 5.94 25.27 -1.41
N PHE A 335 5.16 24.80 -2.40
CA PHE A 335 3.73 25.13 -2.46
C PHE A 335 2.94 24.55 -1.29
N VAL A 336 3.25 23.35 -0.84
CA VAL A 336 2.61 22.73 0.33
C VAL A 336 2.97 23.50 1.60
N LEU A 337 4.24 23.78 1.82
CA LEU A 337 4.70 24.55 3.00
C LEU A 337 4.15 25.98 3.01
N LEU A 338 4.13 26.64 1.83
CA LEU A 338 3.54 27.97 1.67
C LEU A 338 2.05 27.96 2.02
N PHE A 339 1.29 26.94 1.57
CA PHE A 339 -0.12 26.81 1.92
C PHE A 339 -0.32 26.77 3.44
N PHE A 340 0.40 25.91 4.15
CA PHE A 340 0.28 25.81 5.61
C PHE A 340 0.84 27.05 6.34
N TYR A 341 1.86 27.70 5.80
CA TYR A 341 2.37 28.97 6.32
C TYR A 341 1.32 30.08 6.23
N LEU A 342 0.68 30.25 5.07
CA LEU A 342 -0.36 31.26 4.87
C LEU A 342 -1.58 31.03 5.77
N HIS A 343 -1.85 29.79 6.16
CA HIS A 343 -2.92 29.43 7.10
C HIS A 343 -2.49 29.46 8.58
N GLY A 344 -1.25 29.89 8.89
CA GLY A 344 -0.72 29.95 10.25
C GLY A 344 -0.60 28.57 10.93
N SER A 345 -0.35 27.50 10.15
CA SER A 345 -0.39 26.10 10.62
C SER A 345 0.84 25.28 10.20
N LEU A 346 1.94 25.94 9.82
CA LEU A 346 3.14 25.28 9.33
C LEU A 346 3.77 24.36 10.39
N ARG A 347 3.82 24.81 11.65
CA ARG A 347 4.39 24.03 12.77
C ARG A 347 3.58 22.77 13.03
N GLU A 348 2.27 22.90 13.08
CA GLU A 348 1.31 21.81 13.30
C GLU A 348 1.35 20.82 12.13
N PHE A 349 1.44 21.33 10.91
CA PHE A 349 1.64 20.49 9.72
C PHE A 349 2.93 19.66 9.82
N LEU A 350 4.08 20.27 10.08
CA LEU A 350 5.35 19.56 10.16
C LEU A 350 5.35 18.51 11.28
N SER A 351 4.83 18.86 12.46
CA SER A 351 4.73 17.91 13.58
C SER A 351 3.75 16.78 13.31
N GLY A 352 2.58 17.07 12.77
CA GLY A 352 1.53 16.10 12.46
C GLY A 352 1.92 15.18 11.29
N PHE A 353 2.56 15.73 10.25
CA PHE A 353 3.02 14.96 9.10
C PHE A 353 4.08 13.90 9.48
N LEU A 354 4.91 14.19 10.49
CA LEU A 354 5.91 13.25 11.01
C LEU A 354 5.36 12.33 12.12
N ALA A 355 4.23 12.67 12.72
CA ALA A 355 3.66 11.90 13.83
C ALA A 355 3.13 10.51 13.38
N GLY A 356 2.52 10.43 12.21
CA GLY A 356 1.98 9.17 11.68
C GLY A 356 3.02 8.05 11.63
N PRO A 357 4.16 8.22 10.95
CA PRO A 357 5.23 7.22 10.93
C PRO A 357 5.71 6.82 12.32
N ARG A 358 5.78 7.75 13.29
CA ARG A 358 6.17 7.45 14.67
C ARG A 358 5.19 6.49 15.34
N TYR A 359 3.88 6.72 15.21
CA TYR A 359 2.87 5.87 15.84
C TYR A 359 2.80 4.48 15.22
N PHE A 360 3.00 4.37 13.91
CA PHE A 360 3.12 3.07 13.23
C PHE A 360 4.36 2.30 13.74
N VAL A 361 5.50 2.95 13.96
CA VAL A 361 6.68 2.31 14.56
C VAL A 361 6.41 1.84 15.99
N LEU A 362 5.56 2.55 16.73
CA LEU A 362 5.14 2.18 18.09
C LEU A 362 4.03 1.12 18.12
N GLY A 363 3.68 0.53 16.97
CA GLY A 363 2.71 -0.56 16.87
C GLY A 363 1.24 -0.13 16.86
N TRP A 364 0.94 1.15 16.63
CA TRP A 364 -0.45 1.57 16.44
C TRP A 364 -1.03 0.98 15.15
N GLY A 365 -2.20 0.33 15.27
CA GLY A 365 -2.85 -0.36 14.15
C GLY A 365 -2.11 -1.61 13.67
N ALA A 366 -1.12 -2.10 14.43
CA ALA A 366 -0.34 -3.28 14.07
C ALA A 366 -1.15 -4.58 14.22
N LEU A 367 -0.91 -5.50 13.30
CA LEU A 367 -1.41 -6.87 13.32
C LEU A 367 -0.24 -7.84 13.24
N ARG A 368 -0.35 -8.94 13.98
CA ARG A 368 0.73 -9.93 14.09
C ARG A 368 1.11 -10.51 12.72
N PHE A 369 2.41 -10.55 12.44
CA PHE A 369 2.95 -11.26 11.29
C PHE A 369 2.88 -12.78 11.54
N PRO A 370 2.57 -13.61 10.51
CA PRO A 370 2.52 -15.06 10.66
C PRO A 370 3.82 -15.63 11.24
N ASP A 371 3.71 -16.64 12.07
CA ASP A 371 4.87 -17.32 12.66
C ASP A 371 5.26 -18.53 11.80
N LEU A 372 6.17 -18.31 10.86
CA LEU A 372 6.63 -19.35 9.94
C LEU A 372 7.19 -20.57 10.67
N SER A 373 7.83 -20.40 11.82
CA SER A 373 8.45 -21.50 12.54
C SER A 373 7.41 -22.45 13.13
N SER A 374 6.41 -21.91 13.81
CA SER A 374 5.33 -22.72 14.40
C SER A 374 4.46 -23.38 13.32
N ASP A 375 4.15 -22.65 12.24
CA ASP A 375 3.31 -23.14 11.15
C ASP A 375 4.03 -24.20 10.30
N LEU A 376 5.35 -24.06 10.09
CA LEU A 376 6.18 -25.08 9.44
C LEU A 376 6.30 -26.34 10.30
N MET A 377 6.50 -26.21 11.61
CA MET A 377 6.56 -27.36 12.51
C MET A 377 5.20 -28.09 12.58
N ALA A 378 4.10 -27.35 12.61
CA ALA A 378 2.76 -27.92 12.55
C ALA A 378 2.53 -28.69 11.24
N LEU A 379 2.98 -28.14 10.09
CA LEU A 379 2.91 -28.79 8.80
C LEU A 379 3.76 -30.07 8.72
N LEU A 380 4.94 -30.07 9.33
CA LEU A 380 5.80 -31.25 9.39
C LEU A 380 5.24 -32.36 10.29
N HIS A 381 4.49 -31.96 11.34
CA HIS A 381 3.85 -32.91 12.27
C HIS A 381 2.57 -33.54 11.69
N ASP A 382 1.77 -32.75 10.97
CA ASP A 382 0.56 -33.20 10.26
C ASP A 382 0.57 -32.69 8.80
N PRO A 383 1.20 -33.42 7.86
CA PRO A 383 1.33 -33.04 6.46
C PRO A 383 0.03 -33.26 5.65
N SER A 384 -1.12 -32.99 6.23
CA SER A 384 -2.39 -33.11 5.53
C SER A 384 -2.49 -32.11 4.36
N TRP A 385 -3.20 -32.50 3.29
CA TRP A 385 -3.41 -31.61 2.14
C TRP A 385 -4.06 -30.27 2.53
N LYS A 386 -4.92 -30.29 3.53
CA LYS A 386 -5.56 -29.09 4.09
C LYS A 386 -4.53 -28.17 4.75
N ALA A 387 -3.60 -28.73 5.53
CA ALA A 387 -2.51 -27.98 6.18
C ALA A 387 -1.57 -27.36 5.13
N VAL A 388 -1.21 -28.12 4.08
CA VAL A 388 -0.39 -27.61 2.96
C VAL A 388 -1.07 -26.43 2.27
N ILE A 389 -2.36 -26.53 1.94
CA ILE A 389 -3.10 -25.43 1.31
C ILE A 389 -3.15 -24.20 2.23
N GLN A 390 -3.35 -24.39 3.53
CA GLN A 390 -3.38 -23.30 4.50
C GLN A 390 -2.01 -22.62 4.61
N PHE A 391 -0.95 -23.38 4.73
CA PHE A 391 0.43 -22.88 4.71
C PHE A 391 0.72 -22.07 3.44
N MET A 392 0.33 -22.58 2.26
CA MET A 392 0.48 -21.84 1.01
C MET A 392 -0.33 -20.52 1.00
N LYS A 393 -1.55 -20.54 1.52
CA LYS A 393 -2.43 -19.35 1.53
C LYS A 393 -2.03 -18.29 2.55
N ILE A 394 -1.42 -18.67 3.64
CA ILE A 394 -1.06 -17.78 4.75
C ILE A 394 0.45 -17.53 4.71
N ASP A 395 1.26 -18.52 5.05
CA ASP A 395 2.69 -18.31 5.25
C ASP A 395 3.43 -17.92 3.98
N LEU A 396 3.26 -18.68 2.90
CA LEU A 396 3.91 -18.34 1.63
C LEU A 396 3.41 -17.03 1.04
N PHE A 397 2.17 -16.63 1.31
CA PHE A 397 1.66 -15.34 0.89
C PHE A 397 2.45 -14.17 1.53
N PHE A 398 2.84 -14.30 2.79
CA PHE A 398 3.60 -13.28 3.51
C PHE A 398 5.11 -13.40 3.26
N TYR A 399 5.66 -14.62 3.23
CA TYR A 399 7.10 -14.83 3.20
C TYR A 399 7.71 -14.90 1.80
N SER A 400 6.95 -15.29 0.77
CA SER A 400 7.50 -15.42 -0.58
C SER A 400 8.09 -14.12 -1.15
N PRO A 401 7.50 -12.92 -0.94
CA PRO A 401 8.15 -11.68 -1.37
C PRO A 401 9.49 -11.44 -0.65
N ILE A 402 9.58 -11.79 0.64
CA ILE A 402 10.81 -11.63 1.42
C ILE A 402 11.92 -12.48 0.81
N PHE A 403 11.67 -13.77 0.60
CA PHE A 403 12.67 -14.68 0.02
C PHE A 403 13.11 -14.23 -1.37
N LEU A 404 12.17 -13.78 -2.20
CA LEU A 404 12.50 -13.23 -3.52
C LEU A 404 13.40 -12.00 -3.41
N TYR A 405 13.04 -11.05 -2.55
CA TYR A 405 13.81 -9.82 -2.40
C TYR A 405 15.22 -10.08 -1.87
N LEU A 406 15.37 -10.94 -0.86
CA LEU A 406 16.67 -11.29 -0.31
C LEU A 406 17.56 -12.03 -1.34
N GLY A 407 16.97 -12.99 -2.07
CA GLY A 407 17.66 -13.71 -3.13
C GLY A 407 18.14 -12.81 -4.26
N LEU A 408 17.25 -11.90 -4.73
CA LEU A 408 17.61 -10.96 -5.78
C LEU A 408 18.62 -9.89 -5.31
N LEU A 409 18.50 -9.44 -4.07
CA LEU A 409 19.44 -8.49 -3.51
C LEU A 409 20.85 -9.12 -3.44
N SER A 410 20.94 -10.37 -2.98
CA SER A 410 22.19 -11.13 -2.99
C SER A 410 22.73 -11.34 -4.41
N TYR A 411 21.86 -11.68 -5.38
CA TYR A 411 22.20 -11.82 -6.79
C TYR A 411 22.81 -10.53 -7.36
N TYR A 412 22.15 -9.39 -7.17
CA TYR A 412 22.66 -8.10 -7.68
C TYR A 412 23.88 -7.62 -6.91
N ALA A 413 24.03 -7.93 -5.63
CA ALA A 413 25.24 -7.63 -4.86
C ALA A 413 26.45 -8.41 -5.40
N LEU A 414 26.28 -9.70 -5.71
CA LEU A 414 27.33 -10.52 -6.32
C LEU A 414 27.69 -9.98 -7.73
N LYS A 415 26.71 -9.68 -8.59
CA LYS A 415 26.95 -9.05 -9.89
C LYS A 415 27.72 -7.72 -9.77
N TRP A 416 27.30 -6.90 -8.79
CA TRP A 416 27.97 -5.64 -8.53
C TRP A 416 29.41 -5.84 -8.08
N PHE A 417 29.68 -6.79 -7.21
CA PHE A 417 31.02 -7.12 -6.73
C PHE A 417 31.92 -7.62 -7.88
N GLN A 418 31.37 -8.43 -8.77
CA GLN A 418 32.07 -8.98 -9.93
C GLN A 418 32.26 -7.98 -11.09
N ARG A 419 31.74 -6.77 -10.96
CA ARG A 419 31.69 -5.77 -12.02
C ARG A 419 30.88 -6.16 -13.26
N ASP A 420 29.87 -7.01 -13.09
CA ASP A 420 28.99 -7.51 -14.15
C ASP A 420 27.59 -6.85 -14.14
N LEU A 421 27.37 -5.86 -13.27
CA LEU A 421 26.10 -5.12 -13.23
C LEU A 421 26.01 -4.20 -14.47
N ASP A 422 25.03 -4.46 -15.33
CA ASP A 422 24.78 -3.71 -16.55
C ASP A 422 23.66 -2.66 -16.36
N SER A 423 23.62 -1.67 -17.25
CA SER A 423 22.49 -0.70 -17.34
C SER A 423 21.13 -1.38 -17.58
N ARG A 424 21.13 -2.60 -18.14
CA ARG A 424 19.92 -3.43 -18.31
C ARG A 424 19.36 -3.97 -17.01
N ASP A 425 20.18 -4.05 -15.96
CA ASP A 425 19.77 -4.52 -14.64
C ASP A 425 19.08 -3.43 -13.79
N LEU A 426 19.36 -2.15 -14.09
CA LEU A 426 18.89 -1.01 -13.31
C LEU A 426 17.35 -0.93 -13.15
N PRO A 427 16.53 -1.21 -14.17
CA PRO A 427 15.07 -1.25 -13.99
C PRO A 427 14.63 -2.29 -12.96
N ASN A 428 15.15 -3.52 -13.02
CA ASN A 428 14.81 -4.57 -12.06
C ASN A 428 15.35 -4.27 -10.67
N LEU A 429 16.56 -3.72 -10.58
CA LEU A 429 17.17 -3.32 -9.32
C LEU A 429 16.39 -2.16 -8.67
N SER A 430 15.88 -1.20 -9.45
CA SER A 430 15.02 -0.14 -8.93
C SER A 430 13.70 -0.70 -8.39
N LEU A 431 13.10 -1.65 -9.09
CA LEU A 431 11.87 -2.30 -8.65
C LEU A 431 12.10 -3.15 -7.39
N LEU A 432 13.26 -3.81 -7.29
CA LEU A 432 13.68 -4.57 -6.11
C LEU A 432 13.84 -3.66 -4.89
N ILE A 433 14.61 -2.57 -4.99
CA ILE A 433 14.82 -1.63 -3.88
C ILE A 433 13.48 -1.02 -3.45
N PHE A 434 12.65 -0.61 -4.41
CA PHE A 434 11.33 -0.08 -4.12
C PHE A 434 10.44 -1.09 -3.39
N GLY A 435 10.46 -2.36 -3.84
CA GLY A 435 9.71 -3.45 -3.20
C GLY A 435 10.19 -3.74 -1.77
N ILE A 436 11.51 -3.78 -1.55
CA ILE A 436 12.09 -3.96 -0.21
C ILE A 436 11.62 -2.86 0.75
N LEU A 437 11.66 -1.60 0.31
CA LEU A 437 11.26 -0.46 1.15
C LEU A 437 9.75 -0.47 1.45
N LEU A 438 8.91 -0.81 0.46
CA LEU A 438 7.46 -0.88 0.64
C LEU A 438 7.04 -2.05 1.53
N PHE A 439 7.75 -3.18 1.49
CA PHE A 439 7.34 -4.38 2.22
C PHE A 439 7.30 -4.17 3.73
N ARG A 440 8.02 -3.17 4.26
CA ARG A 440 7.93 -2.77 5.66
C ARG A 440 6.50 -2.43 6.10
N SER A 441 5.66 -1.92 5.20
CA SER A 441 4.25 -1.63 5.51
C SER A 441 3.44 -2.90 5.82
N ALA A 442 3.75 -4.02 5.12
CA ALA A 442 3.14 -5.31 5.39
C ALA A 442 3.62 -5.95 6.71
N LEU A 443 4.82 -5.62 7.17
CA LEU A 443 5.33 -6.09 8.46
C LEU A 443 4.65 -5.37 9.64
N ALA A 444 4.38 -4.07 9.48
CA ALA A 444 3.72 -3.27 10.51
C ALA A 444 2.22 -3.59 10.62
N ARG A 445 1.56 -3.93 9.51
CA ARG A 445 0.16 -4.35 9.50
C ARG A 445 -0.02 -5.54 8.59
N SER A 446 -0.04 -6.72 9.20
CA SER A 446 0.01 -8.01 8.52
C SER A 446 -1.39 -8.51 8.17
N ASP A 447 -2.10 -7.79 7.32
CA ASP A 447 -3.35 -8.23 6.73
C ASP A 447 -3.25 -8.44 5.20
N GLY A 448 -4.20 -9.17 4.65
CA GLY A 448 -4.22 -9.47 3.22
C GLY A 448 -4.14 -8.23 2.34
N PRO A 449 -4.95 -7.19 2.55
CA PRO A 449 -4.92 -5.98 1.76
C PRO A 449 -3.56 -5.26 1.73
N HIS A 450 -2.89 -5.10 2.88
CA HIS A 450 -1.57 -4.46 2.93
C HIS A 450 -0.51 -5.25 2.18
N VAL A 451 -0.50 -6.59 2.33
CA VAL A 451 0.41 -7.45 1.57
C VAL A 451 0.14 -7.36 0.06
N PHE A 452 -1.12 -7.41 -0.37
CA PHE A 452 -1.47 -7.25 -1.79
C PHE A 452 -0.95 -5.93 -2.37
N PHE A 453 -1.06 -4.84 -1.61
CA PHE A 453 -0.61 -3.53 -2.04
C PHE A 453 0.91 -3.48 -2.24
N VAL A 454 1.69 -4.04 -1.31
CA VAL A 454 3.16 -3.96 -1.35
C VAL A 454 3.82 -5.06 -2.17
N CYS A 455 3.11 -6.15 -2.50
CA CYS A 455 3.65 -7.27 -3.29
C CYS A 455 3.73 -6.99 -4.80
N PHE A 456 3.22 -5.87 -5.29
CA PHE A 456 3.26 -5.55 -6.72
C PHE A 456 4.67 -5.65 -7.35
N PRO A 457 5.75 -5.10 -6.73
CA PRO A 457 7.09 -5.25 -7.26
C PRO A 457 7.56 -6.72 -7.30
N SER A 458 7.25 -7.52 -6.29
CA SER A 458 7.65 -8.94 -6.24
C SER A 458 7.00 -9.76 -7.35
N VAL A 459 5.74 -9.49 -7.66
CA VAL A 459 5.02 -10.16 -8.75
C VAL A 459 5.64 -9.85 -10.10
N ILE A 460 5.96 -8.58 -10.37
CA ILE A 460 6.61 -8.20 -11.64
C ILE A 460 7.97 -8.89 -11.76
N LEU A 461 8.78 -8.83 -10.70
CA LEU A 461 10.11 -9.44 -10.68
C LEU A 461 10.03 -10.96 -10.88
N SER A 462 9.12 -11.66 -10.17
CA SER A 462 8.94 -13.11 -10.32
C SER A 462 8.53 -13.50 -11.73
N LEU A 463 7.54 -12.82 -12.30
CA LEU A 463 7.07 -13.11 -13.65
C LEU A 463 8.11 -12.78 -14.71
N HIS A 464 8.87 -11.70 -14.53
CA HIS A 464 9.98 -11.35 -15.43
C HIS A 464 11.09 -12.41 -15.40
N LEU A 465 11.49 -12.85 -14.21
CA LEU A 465 12.51 -13.87 -14.05
C LEU A 465 12.04 -15.23 -14.59
N LEU A 466 10.78 -15.58 -14.34
CA LEU A 466 10.19 -16.81 -14.87
C LEU A 466 10.16 -16.80 -16.41
N ASP A 467 9.79 -15.68 -17.04
CA ASP A 467 9.81 -15.53 -18.50
C ASP A 467 11.23 -15.68 -19.06
N ARG A 468 12.23 -15.08 -18.40
CA ARG A 468 13.64 -15.24 -18.78
C ARG A 468 14.13 -16.67 -18.60
N LEU A 469 13.74 -17.34 -17.54
CA LEU A 469 14.10 -18.72 -17.25
C LEU A 469 13.50 -19.67 -18.32
N ILE A 470 12.21 -19.51 -18.64
CA ILE A 470 11.52 -20.32 -19.66
C ILE A 470 12.16 -20.12 -21.05
N ARG A 471 12.52 -18.89 -21.40
CA ARG A 471 13.15 -18.56 -22.69
C ARG A 471 14.64 -18.87 -22.72
N ARG A 472 15.20 -19.44 -21.67
CA ARG A 472 16.64 -19.72 -21.52
C ARG A 472 17.53 -18.48 -21.72
N HIS A 473 17.05 -17.31 -21.28
CA HIS A 473 17.81 -16.06 -21.27
C HIS A 473 18.54 -15.80 -19.94
N MET A 474 18.64 -16.84 -19.10
CA MET A 474 19.38 -16.82 -17.84
C MET A 474 20.43 -17.94 -17.89
N ASP A 475 21.66 -17.59 -17.52
CA ASP A 475 22.76 -18.56 -17.35
C ASP A 475 22.62 -19.30 -16.03
N VAL A 476 21.52 -20.04 -15.88
CA VAL A 476 21.23 -20.87 -14.72
C VAL A 476 21.53 -22.32 -15.09
N PRO A 477 22.34 -23.03 -14.29
CA PRO A 477 22.55 -24.48 -14.48
C PRO A 477 21.20 -25.22 -14.55
N THR A 478 21.07 -26.15 -15.48
CA THR A 478 19.80 -26.86 -15.74
C THR A 478 19.21 -27.51 -14.47
N VAL A 479 20.09 -28.01 -13.58
CA VAL A 479 19.70 -28.62 -12.30
C VAL A 479 19.01 -27.62 -11.36
N LEU A 480 19.37 -26.32 -11.44
CA LEU A 480 18.81 -25.26 -10.59
C LEU A 480 17.61 -24.55 -11.26
N SER A 481 17.39 -24.73 -12.55
CA SER A 481 16.33 -24.04 -13.29
C SER A 481 14.92 -24.45 -12.83
N VAL A 482 14.70 -25.73 -12.52
CA VAL A 482 13.40 -26.24 -12.04
C VAL A 482 13.10 -25.75 -10.62
N PRO A 483 14.00 -25.92 -9.62
CA PRO A 483 13.79 -25.36 -8.28
C PRO A 483 13.55 -23.85 -8.27
N LEU A 484 14.32 -23.11 -9.07
CA LEU A 484 14.13 -21.66 -9.19
C LEU A 484 12.77 -21.32 -9.80
N GLY A 485 12.34 -22.04 -10.85
CA GLY A 485 11.02 -21.86 -11.45
C GLY A 485 9.89 -22.10 -10.44
N ILE A 486 9.99 -23.16 -9.62
CA ILE A 486 9.05 -23.44 -8.54
C ILE A 486 9.02 -22.29 -7.52
N LEU A 487 10.19 -21.83 -7.05
CA LEU A 487 10.31 -20.71 -6.11
C LEU A 487 9.65 -19.46 -6.66
N LEU A 488 9.90 -19.13 -7.93
CA LEU A 488 9.28 -17.96 -8.59
C LEU A 488 7.75 -18.11 -8.68
N CYS A 489 7.24 -19.30 -8.97
CA CYS A 489 5.80 -19.57 -8.95
C CYS A 489 5.21 -19.39 -7.55
N MET A 490 5.91 -19.81 -6.50
CA MET A 490 5.46 -19.65 -5.11
C MET A 490 5.28 -18.17 -4.70
N CYS A 491 5.87 -17.22 -5.42
CA CYS A 491 5.69 -15.80 -5.15
C CYS A 491 4.35 -15.22 -5.62
N PHE A 492 3.69 -15.84 -6.61
CA PHE A 492 2.40 -15.32 -7.11
C PHE A 492 1.23 -16.29 -6.96
N VAL A 493 1.47 -17.60 -6.85
CA VAL A 493 0.39 -18.60 -6.66
C VAL A 493 -0.44 -18.34 -5.40
N PRO A 494 0.15 -18.06 -4.22
CA PRO A 494 -0.63 -17.72 -3.02
C PRO A 494 -1.50 -16.48 -3.20
N LEU A 495 -1.01 -15.47 -3.93
CA LEU A 495 -1.78 -14.27 -4.27
C LEU A 495 -3.00 -14.62 -5.14
N LEU A 496 -2.84 -15.49 -6.13
CA LEU A 496 -3.96 -15.97 -6.97
C LEU A 496 -4.96 -16.78 -6.13
N MET A 497 -4.49 -17.64 -5.23
CA MET A 497 -5.37 -18.44 -4.37
C MET A 497 -6.25 -17.55 -3.47
N ARG A 498 -5.70 -16.47 -2.92
CA ARG A 498 -6.47 -15.47 -2.14
C ARG A 498 -7.37 -14.58 -3.00
N SER A 499 -7.13 -14.52 -4.30
CA SER A 499 -7.90 -13.69 -5.24
C SER A 499 -9.16 -14.36 -5.78
N GLN A 500 -9.48 -15.60 -5.41
CA GLN A 500 -10.62 -16.36 -5.96
C GLN A 500 -11.95 -15.61 -5.81
N MET A 501 -12.22 -15.00 -4.65
CA MET A 501 -13.44 -14.21 -4.43
C MET A 501 -13.49 -12.99 -5.36
N LYS A 502 -12.37 -12.33 -5.59
CA LYS A 502 -12.26 -11.17 -6.50
C LYS A 502 -12.45 -11.59 -7.95
N ILE A 503 -11.92 -12.73 -8.38
CA ILE A 503 -12.10 -13.30 -9.71
C ILE A 503 -13.60 -13.62 -9.94
N THR A 504 -14.27 -14.22 -8.97
CA THR A 504 -15.70 -14.46 -9.00
C THR A 504 -16.50 -13.16 -9.10
N ALA A 505 -16.11 -12.13 -8.36
CA ALA A 505 -16.72 -10.81 -8.42
C ALA A 505 -16.58 -10.16 -9.81
N ILE A 506 -15.39 -10.23 -10.42
CA ILE A 506 -15.16 -9.76 -11.80
C ILE A 506 -16.04 -10.54 -12.79
N LYS A 507 -16.08 -11.87 -12.67
CA LYS A 507 -16.94 -12.72 -13.53
C LYS A 507 -18.41 -12.31 -13.42
N ASN A 508 -18.92 -12.09 -12.21
CA ASN A 508 -20.30 -11.68 -11.98
C ASN A 508 -20.58 -10.28 -12.58
N HIS A 509 -19.63 -9.35 -12.45
CA HIS A 509 -19.72 -8.03 -13.07
C HIS A 509 -19.82 -8.13 -14.61
N LEU A 510 -18.90 -8.87 -15.23
CA LEU A 510 -18.85 -9.03 -16.70
C LEU A 510 -20.06 -9.78 -17.27
N THR A 511 -20.67 -10.68 -16.51
CA THR A 511 -21.85 -11.47 -16.94
C THR A 511 -23.19 -10.80 -16.60
N GLY A 512 -23.17 -9.57 -16.06
CA GLY A 512 -24.38 -8.85 -15.63
C GLY A 512 -25.16 -9.55 -14.50
N LYS A 513 -24.57 -10.59 -13.89
CA LYS A 513 -25.12 -11.17 -12.68
C LYS A 513 -24.98 -10.13 -11.56
N ARG A 514 -25.96 -10.08 -10.65
CA ARG A 514 -26.11 -9.07 -9.60
C ARG A 514 -24.76 -8.54 -9.12
N PRO A 515 -24.58 -7.21 -9.01
CA PRO A 515 -23.34 -6.65 -8.52
C PRO A 515 -22.98 -7.35 -7.21
N TYR A 516 -21.73 -7.82 -7.13
CA TYR A 516 -21.20 -8.45 -5.94
C TYR A 516 -21.34 -7.47 -4.78
N VAL A 517 -22.35 -7.67 -3.97
CA VAL A 517 -22.35 -7.16 -2.62
C VAL A 517 -21.25 -7.95 -1.94
N LEU A 518 -20.24 -7.30 -1.37
CA LEU A 518 -19.35 -7.94 -0.43
C LEU A 518 -20.24 -8.33 0.78
N GLU A 519 -20.99 -9.41 0.62
CA GLU A 519 -21.59 -10.13 1.72
C GLU A 519 -20.42 -10.73 2.50
N MET A 520 -19.75 -9.89 3.31
CA MET A 520 -19.09 -10.46 4.46
C MET A 520 -20.24 -11.03 5.29
N PRO A 521 -20.24 -12.34 5.59
CA PRO A 521 -21.19 -12.88 6.53
C PRO A 521 -21.10 -11.98 7.77
N THR A 522 -22.18 -11.36 8.14
CA THR A 522 -22.32 -10.83 9.49
C THR A 522 -21.96 -12.00 10.40
N GLN A 523 -21.24 -11.76 11.49
CA GLN A 523 -20.86 -12.84 12.42
C GLN A 523 -22.06 -13.66 12.92
N GLN A 524 -23.29 -13.34 12.50
CA GLN A 524 -24.56 -13.97 12.84
C GLN A 524 -25.24 -14.71 11.66
N GLY A 525 -24.60 -14.82 10.49
CA GLY A 525 -25.16 -15.64 9.41
C GLY A 525 -26.42 -15.08 8.70
N ASP A 526 -26.84 -13.86 9.05
CA ASP A 526 -28.03 -13.25 8.45
C ASP A 526 -27.70 -12.68 7.06
N THR A 527 -28.27 -13.26 6.02
CA THR A 527 -28.32 -12.69 4.68
C THR A 527 -29.12 -11.38 4.77
N ILE A 528 -28.47 -10.25 4.51
CA ILE A 528 -29.14 -8.94 4.43
C ILE A 528 -30.10 -8.98 3.21
N ALA A 529 -31.39 -9.17 3.47
CA ALA A 529 -32.35 -9.46 2.44
C ALA A 529 -32.78 -8.23 1.61
N GLU A 530 -32.70 -7.02 2.18
CA GLU A 530 -33.22 -5.82 1.52
C GLU A 530 -32.32 -4.59 1.75
N PHE A 531 -32.23 -3.74 0.70
CA PHE A 531 -31.52 -2.46 0.73
C PHE A 531 -32.50 -1.30 0.54
N GLY A 532 -32.35 -0.26 1.35
CA GLY A 532 -32.95 1.05 1.12
C GLY A 532 -31.91 2.04 0.59
N THR A 533 -32.36 3.20 0.16
CA THR A 533 -31.51 4.33 -0.22
C THR A 533 -31.58 5.39 0.87
N LEU A 534 -30.44 6.03 1.18
CA LEU A 534 -30.43 7.19 2.05
C LEU A 534 -31.12 8.38 1.37
N ASP A 535 -31.95 9.09 2.12
CA ASP A 535 -32.67 10.30 1.69
C ASP A 535 -31.99 11.57 2.20
N THR A 536 -31.02 11.46 3.12
CA THR A 536 -30.24 12.63 3.58
C THR A 536 -29.58 13.34 2.41
N GLU A 537 -29.61 14.68 2.41
CA GLU A 537 -29.06 15.54 1.35
C GLU A 537 -27.66 15.10 0.86
N ARG A 538 -26.72 14.87 1.80
CA ARG A 538 -25.32 14.54 1.49
C ARG A 538 -25.10 13.03 1.20
N GLY A 539 -26.01 12.17 1.63
CA GLY A 539 -25.98 10.72 1.44
C GLY A 539 -26.91 10.21 0.34
N LYS A 540 -27.66 11.10 -0.32
CA LYS A 540 -28.73 10.74 -1.24
C LYS A 540 -28.31 9.74 -2.32
N GLY A 541 -29.09 8.67 -2.46
CA GLY A 541 -28.85 7.63 -3.46
C GLY A 541 -27.86 6.53 -3.02
N LEU A 542 -27.23 6.64 -1.85
CA LEU A 542 -26.40 5.58 -1.29
C LEU A 542 -27.30 4.43 -0.83
N ARG A 543 -27.05 3.22 -1.31
CA ARG A 543 -27.76 2.01 -0.88
C ARG A 543 -27.14 1.50 0.42
N VAL A 544 -28.00 1.29 1.42
CA VAL A 544 -27.62 0.82 2.76
C VAL A 544 -28.63 -0.28 3.16
N PRO A 545 -28.23 -1.32 3.91
CA PRO A 545 -29.20 -2.30 4.44
C PRO A 545 -30.36 -1.64 5.16
N ARG A 546 -31.60 -2.10 4.91
CA ARG A 546 -32.83 -1.46 5.42
C ARG A 546 -32.82 -1.09 6.89
N PRO A 547 -32.34 -1.92 7.83
CA PRO A 547 -32.31 -1.51 9.24
C PRO A 547 -31.46 -0.26 9.50
N PHE A 548 -30.45 -0.01 8.65
CA PHE A 548 -29.54 1.12 8.82
C PHE A 548 -29.96 2.36 8.04
N ASN A 549 -30.60 2.23 6.86
CA ASN A 549 -30.97 3.43 6.08
C ASN A 549 -31.96 4.32 6.84
N GLU A 550 -33.05 3.75 7.38
CA GLU A 550 -34.02 4.48 8.18
C GLU A 550 -33.38 5.07 9.43
N SER A 551 -32.53 4.28 10.13
CA SER A 551 -31.81 4.75 11.31
C SER A 551 -30.90 5.93 11.04
N PHE A 552 -30.18 5.92 9.91
CA PHE A 552 -29.26 6.99 9.51
C PHE A 552 -30.03 8.25 9.14
N ASP A 553 -31.10 8.13 8.35
CA ASP A 553 -31.91 9.27 7.96
C ASP A 553 -32.61 9.91 9.17
N LEU A 554 -33.17 9.10 10.07
CA LEU A 554 -33.78 9.58 11.32
C LEU A 554 -32.76 10.23 12.27
N ALA A 555 -31.57 9.63 12.42
CA ALA A 555 -30.54 10.20 13.28
C ALA A 555 -30.01 11.53 12.72
N VAL A 556 -29.77 11.61 11.42
CA VAL A 556 -29.30 12.83 10.74
C VAL A 556 -30.36 13.93 10.82
N SER A 557 -31.63 13.62 10.53
CA SER A 557 -32.74 14.57 10.63
C SER A 557 -32.88 15.10 12.06
N PHE A 558 -32.89 14.19 13.05
CA PHE A 558 -32.96 14.59 14.46
C PHE A 558 -31.83 15.55 14.87
N ILE A 559 -30.59 15.25 14.48
CA ILE A 559 -29.43 16.11 14.80
C ILE A 559 -29.57 17.46 14.09
N ARG A 560 -29.93 17.49 12.81
CA ARG A 560 -30.05 18.74 12.03
C ARG A 560 -31.17 19.65 12.55
N GLU A 561 -32.30 19.09 12.96
CA GLU A 561 -33.44 19.82 13.49
C GLU A 561 -33.19 20.38 14.91
N ASN A 562 -32.34 19.71 15.70
CA ASN A 562 -32.08 20.07 17.09
C ASN A 562 -30.72 20.77 17.30
N THR A 563 -29.96 21.04 16.24
CA THR A 563 -28.66 21.78 16.31
C THR A 563 -28.56 22.83 15.22
N GLY A 564 -27.98 23.95 15.56
CA GLY A 564 -27.62 24.98 14.57
C GLY A 564 -26.42 24.59 13.70
N PRO A 565 -26.23 25.23 12.54
CA PRO A 565 -25.11 24.90 11.61
C PRO A 565 -23.71 25.04 12.23
N LYS A 566 -23.56 25.91 13.24
CA LYS A 566 -22.29 26.18 13.94
C LYS A 566 -22.09 25.31 15.19
N GLU A 567 -23.13 24.59 15.62
CA GLU A 567 -23.00 23.71 16.77
C GLU A 567 -22.18 22.45 16.42
N THR A 568 -21.44 21.96 17.41
CA THR A 568 -20.64 20.76 17.27
C THR A 568 -21.41 19.53 17.76
N ILE A 569 -21.09 18.37 17.20
CA ILE A 569 -21.51 17.07 17.69
C ILE A 569 -20.29 16.22 17.98
N PHE A 570 -20.50 15.08 18.67
CA PHE A 570 -19.45 14.08 18.84
C PHE A 570 -19.99 12.71 18.44
N ALA A 571 -19.23 11.93 17.67
CA ALA A 571 -19.58 10.57 17.27
C ALA A 571 -18.57 9.59 17.86
N PHE A 572 -19.07 8.53 18.52
CA PHE A 572 -18.25 7.59 19.29
C PHE A 572 -18.78 6.16 19.16
N PRO A 573 -17.94 5.11 18.97
CA PRO A 573 -16.49 5.24 18.82
C PRO A 573 -16.01 5.59 17.40
N ASN A 574 -16.68 5.10 16.33
CA ASN A 574 -16.14 5.15 14.97
C ASN A 574 -17.18 5.59 13.92
N GLU A 575 -18.18 6.35 14.31
CA GLU A 575 -19.30 6.81 13.47
C GLU A 575 -18.98 8.15 12.77
N ALA A 576 -17.75 8.30 12.24
CA ALA A 576 -17.27 9.55 11.64
C ALA A 576 -18.12 10.05 10.47
N LEU A 577 -18.78 9.15 9.74
CA LEU A 577 -19.68 9.50 8.64
C LEU A 577 -20.74 10.52 9.04
N PHE A 578 -21.23 10.51 10.30
CA PHE A 578 -22.28 11.42 10.77
C PHE A 578 -21.86 12.88 10.79
N TYR A 579 -20.58 13.21 10.95
CA TYR A 579 -20.11 14.59 10.79
C TYR A 579 -20.40 15.11 9.38
N PHE A 580 -20.12 14.28 8.37
CA PHE A 580 -20.40 14.64 7.00
C PHE A 580 -21.87 14.69 6.68
N LEU A 581 -22.65 13.66 7.03
CA LEU A 581 -24.08 13.59 6.72
C LEU A 581 -24.88 14.71 7.39
N THR A 582 -24.55 15.05 8.64
CA THR A 582 -25.22 16.14 9.37
C THR A 582 -24.71 17.53 8.96
N GLY A 583 -23.51 17.63 8.41
CA GLY A 583 -22.83 18.90 8.14
C GLY A 583 -22.45 19.64 9.42
N ARG A 584 -22.29 18.92 10.54
CA ARG A 584 -21.87 19.50 11.83
C ARG A 584 -20.38 19.25 12.06
N ALA A 585 -19.73 20.23 12.71
CA ALA A 585 -18.33 20.09 13.08
C ALA A 585 -18.17 19.07 14.21
N ASN A 586 -17.01 18.40 14.23
CA ASN A 586 -16.61 17.58 15.36
C ASN A 586 -16.25 18.46 16.57
N ALA A 587 -16.72 18.08 17.76
CA ALA A 587 -16.41 18.74 19.03
C ALA A 587 -14.96 18.52 19.48
N THR A 588 -14.24 17.57 18.88
CA THR A 588 -12.82 17.29 19.15
C THR A 588 -11.98 17.41 17.87
N SER A 589 -10.67 17.37 18.02
CA SER A 589 -9.78 17.27 16.86
C SER A 589 -9.70 15.86 16.24
N PHE A 590 -10.31 14.85 16.86
CA PHE A 590 -10.21 13.45 16.46
C PHE A 590 -11.51 12.94 15.85
N VAL A 591 -11.51 12.65 14.55
CA VAL A 591 -12.72 12.20 13.82
C VAL A 591 -13.12 10.75 14.11
N LEU A 592 -12.19 9.92 14.57
CA LEU A 592 -12.41 8.54 15.02
C LEU A 592 -11.80 8.36 16.40
N SER A 593 -12.37 7.48 17.23
CA SER A 593 -11.82 7.17 18.55
C SER A 593 -10.43 6.56 18.47
N GLN A 594 -10.17 5.70 17.50
CA GLN A 594 -8.85 5.12 17.25
C GLN A 594 -7.75 6.14 16.92
N HIS A 595 -8.10 7.37 16.50
CA HIS A 595 -7.13 8.45 16.28
C HIS A 595 -6.67 9.12 17.59
N MET A 596 -7.32 8.82 18.71
CA MET A 596 -6.86 9.20 20.05
C MET A 596 -5.80 8.21 20.56
N ILE A 597 -4.70 8.09 19.81
CA ILE A 597 -3.70 7.01 19.86
C ILE A 597 -3.08 6.86 21.25
N THR A 598 -2.71 7.98 21.89
CA THR A 598 -2.02 7.97 23.18
C THR A 598 -2.96 8.37 24.31
N ARG A 599 -2.60 8.00 25.56
CA ARG A 599 -3.32 8.47 26.75
C ARG A 599 -3.41 10.01 26.81
N LYS A 600 -2.37 10.72 26.35
CA LYS A 600 -2.38 12.17 26.27
C LYS A 600 -3.47 12.68 25.32
N MET A 601 -3.58 12.09 24.12
CA MET A 601 -4.62 12.46 23.15
C MET A 601 -6.04 12.18 23.66
N ARG A 602 -6.25 11.06 24.38
CA ARG A 602 -7.54 10.76 25.00
C ARG A 602 -7.94 11.78 26.06
N LYS A 603 -6.99 12.20 26.90
CA LYS A 603 -7.23 13.30 27.87
C LYS A 603 -7.49 14.63 27.17
N GLU A 604 -6.80 14.91 26.08
CA GLU A 604 -7.04 16.10 25.25
C GLU A 604 -8.45 16.10 24.65
N ALA A 605 -8.89 14.97 24.11
CA ALA A 605 -10.26 14.83 23.59
C ALA A 605 -11.31 15.07 24.70
N VAL A 606 -11.11 14.53 25.90
CA VAL A 606 -11.99 14.81 27.06
C VAL A 606 -12.01 16.30 27.39
N MET A 607 -10.85 16.96 27.39
CA MET A 607 -10.77 18.41 27.65
C MET A 607 -11.50 19.23 26.58
N GLN A 608 -11.36 18.87 25.30
CA GLN A 608 -12.08 19.49 24.19
C GLN A 608 -13.60 19.28 24.32
N LEU A 609 -14.07 18.09 24.74
CA LEU A 609 -15.48 17.83 25.05
C LEU A 609 -16.03 18.65 26.23
N MET A 610 -15.19 18.91 27.24
CA MET A 610 -15.55 19.78 28.38
C MET A 610 -15.66 21.25 27.97
N ILE A 611 -14.83 21.71 27.04
CA ILE A 611 -14.82 23.10 26.53
C ILE A 611 -15.99 23.30 25.55
N ASN A 612 -16.06 22.46 24.52
CA ASN A 612 -17.01 22.62 23.41
C ASN A 612 -18.44 22.18 23.76
N ARG A 613 -18.61 21.38 24.80
CA ARG A 613 -19.90 20.95 25.37
C ARG A 613 -20.92 20.56 24.30
N PRO A 614 -20.62 19.60 23.39
CA PRO A 614 -21.58 19.24 22.35
C PRO A 614 -22.91 18.81 23.00
N ARG A 615 -24.01 19.37 22.50
CA ARG A 615 -25.35 19.07 23.01
C ARG A 615 -25.71 17.60 22.79
N PHE A 616 -25.25 17.02 21.67
CA PHE A 616 -25.53 15.64 21.31
C PHE A 616 -24.28 14.84 21.02
N VAL A 617 -24.34 13.57 21.43
CA VAL A 617 -23.35 12.54 21.09
C VAL A 617 -24.07 11.41 20.37
N ILE A 618 -23.45 10.93 19.27
CA ILE A 618 -23.93 9.76 18.52
C ILE A 618 -23.10 8.57 18.98
N PHE A 619 -23.74 7.56 19.55
CA PHE A 619 -23.12 6.31 19.95
C PHE A 619 -23.38 5.23 18.90
N GLY A 620 -22.33 4.63 18.37
CA GLY A 620 -22.43 3.45 17.54
C GLY A 620 -22.53 2.18 18.35
N LEU A 621 -23.46 1.35 17.97
CA LEU A 621 -23.69 0.03 18.57
C LEU A 621 -23.33 -1.12 17.65
N ILE A 622 -22.85 -0.81 16.45
CA ILE A 622 -22.60 -1.82 15.41
C ILE A 622 -21.27 -2.52 15.72
N PRO A 623 -21.27 -3.84 16.05
CA PRO A 623 -20.04 -4.56 16.39
C PRO A 623 -18.94 -4.47 15.31
N ASN A 624 -19.35 -4.41 14.04
CA ASN A 624 -18.44 -4.38 12.90
C ASN A 624 -17.73 -3.02 12.67
N THR A 625 -18.04 -1.99 13.49
CA THR A 625 -17.27 -0.74 13.51
C THR A 625 -16.09 -0.77 14.48
N ARG A 626 -15.86 -1.91 15.13
CA ARG A 626 -14.67 -2.11 15.98
C ARG A 626 -13.47 -2.40 15.11
N VAL A 627 -12.47 -1.53 15.17
CA VAL A 627 -11.22 -1.74 14.45
C VAL A 627 -10.42 -2.83 15.14
N ASP A 628 -10.01 -3.84 14.38
CA ASP A 628 -9.20 -4.99 14.84
C ASP A 628 -9.82 -5.75 16.07
N GLY A 629 -11.14 -5.62 16.27
CA GLY A 629 -11.86 -6.26 17.37
C GLY A 629 -11.62 -5.64 18.75
N ILE A 630 -11.04 -4.44 18.82
CA ILE A 630 -10.75 -3.74 20.07
C ILE A 630 -12.02 -3.03 20.56
N PHE A 631 -12.34 -3.20 21.84
CA PHE A 631 -13.51 -2.57 22.45
C PHE A 631 -13.20 -1.14 22.89
N PRO A 632 -14.20 -0.21 22.89
CA PRO A 632 -14.03 1.16 23.36
C PRO A 632 -13.52 1.27 24.80
N GLU A 633 -13.85 0.30 25.65
CA GLU A 633 -13.37 0.20 27.04
C GLU A 633 -11.85 -0.02 27.11
N GLN A 634 -11.28 -0.68 26.12
CA GLN A 634 -9.84 -0.95 26.01
C GLN A 634 -9.12 0.20 25.33
N ASP A 635 -9.71 0.73 24.25
CA ASP A 635 -9.09 1.74 23.39
C ASP A 635 -9.20 3.15 23.99
N ASN A 636 -10.40 3.52 24.47
CA ASN A 636 -10.70 4.90 24.91
C ASN A 636 -11.43 4.98 26.25
N PRO A 637 -10.92 4.37 27.33
CA PRO A 637 -11.60 4.31 28.63
C PRO A 637 -11.87 5.69 29.24
N GLU A 638 -10.96 6.67 29.04
CA GLU A 638 -11.11 8.02 29.58
C GLU A 638 -12.30 8.75 28.91
N VAL A 639 -12.44 8.62 27.61
CA VAL A 639 -13.51 9.25 26.84
C VAL A 639 -14.84 8.59 27.16
N LEU A 640 -14.89 7.25 27.17
CA LEU A 640 -16.09 6.49 27.50
C LEU A 640 -16.63 6.86 28.89
N LYS A 641 -15.76 6.90 29.92
CA LYS A 641 -16.12 7.30 31.28
C LYS A 641 -16.71 8.72 31.33
N TYR A 642 -16.10 9.66 30.56
CA TYR A 642 -16.62 11.02 30.47
C TYR A 642 -18.02 11.06 29.87
N LEU A 643 -18.25 10.32 28.77
CA LEU A 643 -19.51 10.28 28.04
C LEU A 643 -20.61 9.65 28.93
N GLN A 644 -20.35 8.54 29.59
CA GLN A 644 -21.29 7.87 30.50
C GLN A 644 -21.72 8.77 31.67
N LYS A 645 -20.82 9.62 32.17
CA LYS A 645 -21.11 10.53 33.28
C LYS A 645 -21.95 11.74 32.84
N ASN A 646 -21.75 12.26 31.63
CA ASN A 646 -22.27 13.58 31.23
C ASN A 646 -23.39 13.52 30.18
N TYR A 647 -23.69 12.35 29.62
CA TYR A 647 -24.71 12.19 28.58
C TYR A 647 -25.72 11.08 28.94
N LYS A 648 -27.01 11.36 28.71
CA LYS A 648 -28.10 10.39 28.85
C LYS A 648 -28.63 10.07 27.46
N VAL A 649 -28.81 8.78 27.16
CA VAL A 649 -29.46 8.33 25.92
C VAL A 649 -30.92 8.80 25.94
N ILE A 650 -31.31 9.47 24.85
CA ILE A 650 -32.65 10.04 24.66
C ILE A 650 -33.39 9.46 23.45
N LYS A 651 -32.65 8.90 22.50
CA LYS A 651 -33.18 8.26 21.30
C LYS A 651 -32.36 7.00 20.99
N GLU A 652 -33.05 5.96 20.57
CA GLU A 652 -32.40 4.73 20.08
C GLU A 652 -32.96 4.36 18.72
N PHE A 653 -32.04 4.02 17.79
CA PHE A 653 -32.33 3.49 16.47
C PHE A 653 -31.53 2.20 16.27
N PRO A 654 -31.92 1.30 15.37
CA PRO A 654 -31.09 0.15 15.04
C PRO A 654 -29.62 0.53 14.75
N GLY A 655 -28.70 0.06 15.58
CA GLY A 655 -27.25 0.32 15.47
C GLY A 655 -26.76 1.69 15.93
N ILE A 656 -27.65 2.61 16.41
CA ILE A 656 -27.27 3.97 16.79
C ILE A 656 -28.08 4.42 18.02
N LYS A 657 -27.39 5.10 18.97
CA LYS A 657 -28.05 5.82 20.07
C LYS A 657 -27.64 7.30 20.05
N ILE A 658 -28.57 8.17 20.37
CA ILE A 658 -28.29 9.59 20.55
C ILE A 658 -28.37 9.92 22.05
N GLY A 659 -27.24 10.38 22.56
CA GLY A 659 -27.14 10.92 23.92
C GLY A 659 -27.26 12.44 23.89
N LYS A 660 -28.06 12.97 24.84
CA LYS A 660 -28.14 14.40 25.14
C LYS A 660 -27.34 14.69 26.40
N ARG A 661 -26.68 15.83 26.44
CA ARG A 661 -25.96 16.30 27.61
C ARG A 661 -26.93 16.50 28.79
N ILE A 662 -26.52 16.13 30.02
CA ILE A 662 -27.41 16.12 31.20
C ILE A 662 -27.66 17.53 31.70
N ASP A 663 -26.71 18.44 31.51
CA ASP A 663 -26.76 19.84 31.99
C ASP A 663 -27.21 20.85 30.94
N THR A 664 -27.89 20.38 29.90
CA THR A 664 -28.42 21.25 28.80
C THR A 664 -29.94 21.09 28.59
#